data_e55b45a02643b75192caa2a9299c9178
#
_entry.id   e55b45a02643b75192caa2a9299c9178
#
_cell.length_a   1.000
_cell.length_b   1.000
_cell.length_c   1.000
_cell.angle_alpha   90.00
_cell.angle_beta   90.00
_cell.angle_gamma   90.00
#
_symmetry.space_group_name_H-M   'P 1'
#
loop_
_entity.id
_entity.type
_entity.pdbx_description
1 polymer ?
#
loop_
_entity_poly.entity_id
_entity_poly.type
_entity_poly.pdbx_seq_one_letter_code
_entity_poly.pdbx_strand_id
1 'polypeptide(L)'
;MSAMNQHQQNKASLLERLIFNNRPVVIFLCLLVSVFLFYQATQVRPSTSFEKMIPLEHPFIQKMLEHRNDLANLGNTVRISVEAVNGDIFTKEYMETLRQIHDEVFYIPGVDRSGLKSLWSPSVRWTEVTEEGFAGGEVIPQTYDGSPRALEELRNNVLKSGQIGRLVANNFKSSIVDVPLLEMYPNPKNQSELIKLDYRQFSHELEEKIRDKYQLQNPNVKVHIVGFAKKVGDLIDGLVMVVGFFGICLLITLVLLYWFTKCIRSTIAVLITTLVAVLWQLGLLNLVGFGLDPYSMLVPFLIFAIGISHGVQKINGIALQSSGADNALMAARLTFRQLFLPGMIAILADAVGFITLLVIDIGVIRELAIGASIGVAVIVFTNLILLPVAISYIGISKKAVQRSKDDAVREHPFWRLLSNFASPKVAPVSIAIALLMLGGGLWYGKHLKIGDLDQGAPELRPDSRYNLDNDFIIRNYSTSSDVLVVMVKTTPEGCSTHQALAAMDELAWKLENTEGVQSAISMVTVSKQVIKGMNEGNLKWETLSRNQDVLNNSIARADGLYNTDCSLAPLLVFLNDHKAETLDRAVAAVQAFAAENDKDDLQFQLAAGNAGIEAATNEVIKQSELIILVLVYICVAAMCMITFRSFAATLCIVLPLILTSGWSEVA
;
A
#
# COMPACT_ATOMS: atom_id res chain seq x y z
N MET A 1 -54.34 2.21 7.61
CA MET A 1 -53.03 2.81 7.93
C MET A 1 -53.05 4.17 8.66
N SER A 2 -54.16 4.87 8.79
CA SER A 2 -54.19 6.22 9.39
C SER A 2 -54.35 6.29 10.92
N ALA A 3 -55.04 5.37 11.59
CA ALA A 3 -55.29 5.45 13.03
C ALA A 3 -54.17 4.91 13.93
N MET A 4 -53.38 3.92 13.47
CA MET A 4 -52.22 3.40 14.21
C MET A 4 -51.01 4.36 14.16
N ASN A 5 -50.92 5.18 13.13
CA ASN A 5 -49.83 6.20 13.01
C ASN A 5 -50.06 7.41 13.93
N GLN A 6 -51.27 7.81 14.25
CA GLN A 6 -51.52 8.97 15.12
C GLN A 6 -51.19 8.70 16.60
N HIS A 7 -51.33 7.48 17.10
CA HIS A 7 -51.02 7.16 18.51
C HIS A 7 -49.53 7.00 18.78
N GLN A 8 -48.71 6.58 17.79
CA GLN A 8 -47.23 6.59 17.88
C GLN A 8 -46.62 8.01 17.72
N GLN A 9 -47.33 8.92 17.05
CA GLN A 9 -46.88 10.30 16.87
C GLN A 9 -46.85 11.14 18.18
N ASN A 10 -47.54 10.74 19.22
CA ASN A 10 -47.73 11.55 20.43
C ASN A 10 -46.74 11.33 21.58
N LYS A 11 -45.82 10.36 21.52
CA LYS A 11 -44.82 10.18 22.60
C LYS A 11 -43.42 10.61 22.11
N ALA A 12 -43.03 11.86 22.40
CA ALA A 12 -41.66 12.31 22.21
C ALA A 12 -40.70 11.47 23.06
N SER A 13 -39.66 10.86 22.44
CA SER A 13 -38.65 10.12 23.16
C SER A 13 -37.85 11.04 24.10
N LEU A 14 -37.31 10.49 25.17
CA LEU A 14 -36.50 11.25 26.13
C LEU A 14 -35.31 11.95 25.42
N LEU A 15 -34.66 11.27 24.48
CA LEU A 15 -33.60 11.80 23.67
C LEU A 15 -34.02 13.00 22.80
N GLU A 16 -35.18 12.91 22.15
CA GLU A 16 -35.76 14.03 21.38
C GLU A 16 -35.99 15.25 22.25
N ARG A 17 -36.56 15.07 23.45
CA ARG A 17 -36.81 16.17 24.39
C ARG A 17 -35.54 16.82 24.83
N LEU A 18 -34.50 16.02 25.16
CA LEU A 18 -33.21 16.48 25.62
C LEU A 18 -32.51 17.31 24.53
N ILE A 19 -32.54 16.86 23.26
CA ILE A 19 -31.90 17.54 22.13
C ILE A 19 -32.70 18.82 21.75
N PHE A 20 -33.98 18.68 21.43
CA PHE A 20 -34.73 19.78 20.84
C PHE A 20 -35.25 20.83 21.85
N ASN A 21 -35.30 20.51 23.14
CA ASN A 21 -35.60 21.52 24.17
C ASN A 21 -34.33 22.34 24.52
N ASN A 22 -33.13 21.76 24.31
CA ASN A 22 -31.86 22.39 24.64
C ASN A 22 -31.01 22.67 23.39
N ARG A 23 -31.65 23.05 22.27
CA ARG A 23 -30.98 23.30 20.99
C ARG A 23 -29.75 24.22 21.07
N PRO A 24 -29.77 25.36 21.81
CA PRO A 24 -28.59 26.21 21.93
C PRO A 24 -27.42 25.50 22.59
N VAL A 25 -27.69 24.69 23.61
CA VAL A 25 -26.67 23.90 24.31
C VAL A 25 -26.06 22.85 23.39
N VAL A 26 -26.86 22.18 22.57
CA VAL A 26 -26.37 21.20 21.59
C VAL A 26 -25.43 21.87 20.57
N ILE A 27 -25.82 23.03 20.02
CA ILE A 27 -25.00 23.78 19.08
C ILE A 27 -23.69 24.24 19.76
N PHE A 28 -23.78 24.79 20.99
CA PHE A 28 -22.63 25.25 21.74
C PHE A 28 -21.64 24.13 22.04
N LEU A 29 -22.12 22.95 22.49
CA LEU A 29 -21.29 21.78 22.73
C LEU A 29 -20.61 21.29 21.44
N CYS A 30 -21.38 21.20 20.34
CA CYS A 30 -20.80 20.83 19.05
C CYS A 30 -19.74 21.83 18.58
N LEU A 31 -19.95 23.12 18.79
CA LEU A 31 -18.98 24.16 18.45
C LEU A 31 -17.71 24.02 19.30
N LEU A 32 -17.84 23.82 20.61
CA LEU A 32 -16.71 23.66 21.53
C LEU A 32 -15.88 22.44 21.14
N VAL A 33 -16.52 21.28 20.89
CA VAL A 33 -15.86 20.06 20.41
C VAL A 33 -15.21 20.31 19.06
N SER A 34 -15.86 21.05 18.15
CA SER A 34 -15.30 21.37 16.83
C SER A 34 -14.03 22.23 16.92
N VAL A 35 -14.00 23.23 17.81
CA VAL A 35 -12.80 24.06 18.02
C VAL A 35 -11.65 23.22 18.59
N PHE A 36 -11.93 22.38 19.57
CA PHE A 36 -10.94 21.49 20.16
C PHE A 36 -10.38 20.50 19.13
N LEU A 37 -11.26 19.82 18.38
CA LEU A 37 -10.85 18.83 17.39
C LEU A 37 -10.24 19.49 16.14
N PHE A 38 -10.60 20.72 15.83
CA PHE A 38 -9.89 21.50 14.79
C PHE A 38 -8.42 21.72 15.16
N TYR A 39 -8.15 22.11 16.40
CA TYR A 39 -6.78 22.25 16.88
C TYR A 39 -6.02 20.92 16.78
N GLN A 40 -6.63 19.79 17.15
CA GLN A 40 -6.03 18.48 17.01
C GLN A 40 -5.81 18.09 15.52
N ALA A 41 -6.77 18.39 14.66
CA ALA A 41 -6.67 18.09 13.23
C ALA A 41 -5.51 18.84 12.55
N THR A 42 -5.17 20.05 13.00
CA THR A 42 -4.00 20.79 12.48
C THR A 42 -2.66 20.17 12.87
N GLN A 43 -2.64 19.24 13.81
CA GLN A 43 -1.44 18.55 14.26
C GLN A 43 -1.25 17.17 13.61
N VAL A 44 -2.21 16.72 12.83
CA VAL A 44 -2.10 15.46 12.08
C VAL A 44 -0.91 15.54 11.13
N ARG A 45 0.00 14.57 11.26
CA ARG A 45 1.19 14.46 10.42
C ARG A 45 1.09 13.27 9.49
N PRO A 46 1.68 13.33 8.29
CA PRO A 46 1.90 12.13 7.50
C PRO A 46 2.71 11.13 8.33
N SER A 47 2.23 9.90 8.44
CA SER A 47 2.87 8.82 9.18
C SER A 47 3.16 7.69 8.24
N THR A 48 4.41 7.56 7.83
CA THR A 48 4.88 6.44 7.04
C THR A 48 5.93 5.69 7.83
N SER A 49 5.66 4.43 8.10
CA SER A 49 6.61 3.52 8.74
C SER A 49 6.60 2.23 7.97
N PHE A 50 7.77 1.81 7.52
CA PHE A 50 7.95 0.51 6.88
C PHE A 50 7.36 -0.61 7.75
N GLU A 51 7.64 -0.59 9.06
CA GLU A 51 7.17 -1.61 10.00
C GLU A 51 5.65 -1.69 10.11
N LYS A 52 4.93 -0.58 9.90
CA LYS A 52 3.45 -0.59 9.92
C LYS A 52 2.83 -1.16 8.65
N MET A 53 3.58 -1.16 7.55
CA MET A 53 3.09 -1.62 6.24
C MET A 53 3.27 -3.13 6.04
N ILE A 54 3.98 -3.80 6.94
CA ILE A 54 4.31 -5.23 6.85
C ILE A 54 3.55 -6.04 7.90
N PRO A 55 3.22 -7.32 7.62
CA PRO A 55 2.58 -8.23 8.58
C PRO A 55 3.62 -8.77 9.58
N LEU A 56 3.78 -8.07 10.70
CA LEU A 56 4.84 -8.35 11.68
C LEU A 56 4.76 -9.76 12.30
N GLU A 57 3.57 -10.34 12.42
CA GLU A 57 3.37 -11.68 12.98
C GLU A 57 3.57 -12.80 11.96
N HIS A 58 3.71 -12.47 10.68
CA HIS A 58 3.92 -13.48 9.62
C HIS A 58 5.29 -14.16 9.76
N PRO A 59 5.39 -15.51 9.60
CA PRO A 59 6.65 -16.24 9.79
C PRO A 59 7.83 -15.71 8.97
N PHE A 60 7.59 -15.29 7.72
CA PHE A 60 8.64 -14.72 6.86
C PHE A 60 9.20 -13.43 7.46
N ILE A 61 8.32 -12.56 7.96
CA ILE A 61 8.72 -11.28 8.56
C ILE A 61 9.41 -11.48 9.90
N GLN A 62 8.94 -12.42 10.72
CA GLN A 62 9.60 -12.75 11.98
C GLN A 62 11.02 -13.26 11.76
N LYS A 63 11.22 -14.11 10.74
CA LYS A 63 12.56 -14.59 10.36
C LYS A 63 13.46 -13.46 9.85
N MET A 64 12.91 -12.54 9.06
CA MET A 64 13.62 -11.34 8.64
C MET A 64 14.08 -10.50 9.84
N LEU A 65 13.19 -10.28 10.82
CA LEU A 65 13.50 -9.47 12.01
C LEU A 65 14.51 -10.17 12.93
N GLU A 66 14.41 -11.50 13.09
CA GLU A 66 15.37 -12.31 13.85
C GLU A 66 16.80 -12.16 13.32
N HIS A 67 16.95 -12.12 11.99
CA HIS A 67 18.22 -12.06 11.30
C HIS A 67 18.56 -10.68 10.70
N ARG A 68 17.89 -9.63 11.16
CA ARG A 68 18.05 -8.26 10.64
C ARG A 68 19.50 -7.78 10.66
N ASN A 69 20.25 -8.12 11.70
CA ASN A 69 21.64 -7.70 11.85
C ASN A 69 22.57 -8.44 10.88
N ASP A 70 22.24 -9.68 10.56
CA ASP A 70 23.00 -10.51 9.62
C ASP A 70 22.71 -10.13 8.16
N LEU A 71 21.57 -9.46 7.93
CA LEU A 71 21.07 -9.04 6.61
C LEU A 71 21.14 -7.53 6.40
N ALA A 72 21.99 -6.82 7.13
CA ALA A 72 22.05 -5.35 7.14
C ALA A 72 22.12 -4.71 5.73
N ASN A 73 22.68 -5.40 4.75
CA ASN A 73 22.78 -4.93 3.36
C ASN A 73 21.56 -5.25 2.48
N LEU A 74 20.54 -5.96 3.00
CA LEU A 74 19.33 -6.36 2.27
C LEU A 74 18.10 -5.56 2.69
N GLY A 75 18.30 -4.47 3.43
CA GLY A 75 17.24 -3.58 3.90
C GLY A 75 16.73 -2.62 2.82
N ASN A 76 16.24 -1.47 3.26
CA ASN A 76 15.73 -0.42 2.39
C ASN A 76 16.85 0.17 1.52
N THR A 77 16.84 -0.17 0.24
CA THR A 77 17.83 0.29 -0.75
C THR A 77 17.14 1.05 -1.87
N VAL A 78 17.70 2.19 -2.26
CA VAL A 78 17.32 2.93 -3.46
C VAL A 78 18.34 2.66 -4.55
N ARG A 79 17.89 2.41 -5.77
CA ARG A 79 18.73 2.19 -6.95
C ARG A 79 18.59 3.36 -7.90
N ILE A 80 19.71 3.99 -8.21
CA ILE A 80 19.77 5.14 -9.13
C ILE A 80 20.47 4.66 -10.39
N SER A 81 19.71 4.44 -11.46
CA SER A 81 20.29 4.09 -12.76
C SER A 81 20.52 5.35 -13.58
N VAL A 82 21.73 5.53 -14.03
CA VAL A 82 22.16 6.63 -14.90
C VAL A 82 22.26 6.09 -16.32
N GLU A 83 21.38 6.54 -17.22
CA GLU A 83 21.30 6.10 -18.62
C GLU A 83 22.07 7.08 -19.52
N ALA A 84 22.91 6.57 -20.43
CA ALA A 84 23.44 7.32 -21.54
C ALA A 84 22.41 7.29 -22.69
N VAL A 85 21.81 8.45 -22.99
CA VAL A 85 20.77 8.57 -24.01
C VAL A 85 21.33 8.24 -25.41
N ASN A 86 22.56 8.68 -25.69
CA ASN A 86 23.29 8.41 -26.92
C ASN A 86 24.60 7.68 -26.63
N GLY A 87 24.81 6.55 -27.29
CA GLY A 87 26.04 5.76 -27.11
C GLY A 87 26.00 4.77 -25.96
N ASP A 88 27.12 4.62 -25.29
CA ASP A 88 27.30 3.73 -24.13
C ASP A 88 27.91 4.49 -22.94
N ILE A 89 28.10 3.77 -21.82
CA ILE A 89 28.65 4.35 -20.57
C ILE A 89 30.16 4.65 -20.65
N PHE A 90 30.87 4.17 -21.67
CA PHE A 90 32.33 4.29 -21.76
C PHE A 90 32.74 5.60 -22.43
N THR A 91 32.23 6.71 -21.90
CA THR A 91 32.62 8.07 -22.29
C THR A 91 33.12 8.86 -21.07
N LYS A 92 34.05 9.77 -21.30
CA LYS A 92 34.58 10.60 -20.22
C LYS A 92 33.50 11.41 -19.51
N GLU A 93 32.59 12.00 -20.29
CA GLU A 93 31.49 12.82 -19.76
C GLU A 93 30.52 12.01 -18.91
N TYR A 94 30.18 10.81 -19.36
CA TYR A 94 29.29 9.92 -18.59
C TYR A 94 29.96 9.50 -17.27
N MET A 95 31.19 9.04 -17.32
CA MET A 95 31.92 8.58 -16.14
C MET A 95 32.12 9.69 -15.11
N GLU A 96 32.38 10.91 -15.56
CA GLU A 96 32.48 12.07 -14.67
C GLU A 96 31.11 12.42 -14.04
N THR A 97 30.03 12.38 -14.82
CA THR A 97 28.67 12.58 -14.31
C THR A 97 28.30 11.50 -13.27
N LEU A 98 28.61 10.23 -13.55
CA LEU A 98 28.39 9.13 -12.62
C LEU A 98 29.18 9.31 -11.31
N ARG A 99 30.42 9.80 -11.39
CA ARG A 99 31.24 10.12 -10.21
C ARG A 99 30.59 11.19 -9.36
N GLN A 100 30.19 12.29 -10.00
CA GLN A 100 29.56 13.39 -9.30
C GLN A 100 28.24 12.96 -8.63
N ILE A 101 27.43 12.13 -9.30
CA ILE A 101 26.21 11.55 -8.70
C ILE A 101 26.57 10.68 -7.50
N HIS A 102 27.57 9.81 -7.61
CA HIS A 102 28.02 8.96 -6.52
C HIS A 102 28.46 9.79 -5.31
N ASP A 103 29.30 10.81 -5.54
CA ASP A 103 29.83 11.68 -4.50
C ASP A 103 28.71 12.51 -3.83
N GLU A 104 27.73 12.99 -4.59
CA GLU A 104 26.63 13.79 -4.04
C GLU A 104 25.65 12.95 -3.23
N VAL A 105 25.32 11.74 -3.70
CA VAL A 105 24.46 10.79 -2.99
C VAL A 105 25.08 10.42 -1.63
N PHE A 106 26.39 10.26 -1.56
CA PHE A 106 27.12 9.96 -0.32
C PHE A 106 26.84 10.97 0.81
N TYR A 107 26.55 12.23 0.46
CA TYR A 107 26.27 13.29 1.43
C TYR A 107 24.77 13.48 1.75
N ILE A 108 23.87 12.76 1.09
CA ILE A 108 22.43 12.84 1.41
C ILE A 108 22.20 12.22 2.79
N PRO A 109 21.46 12.92 3.70
CA PRO A 109 21.14 12.39 5.02
C PRO A 109 20.35 11.08 4.94
N GLY A 110 20.69 10.11 5.79
CA GLY A 110 20.06 8.81 5.82
C GLY A 110 20.68 7.76 4.89
N VAL A 111 21.65 8.12 4.06
CA VAL A 111 22.39 7.14 3.26
C VAL A 111 23.38 6.37 4.14
N ASP A 112 23.36 5.04 4.05
CA ASP A 112 24.40 4.19 4.60
C ASP A 112 25.62 4.24 3.67
N ARG A 113 26.56 5.08 4.06
CA ARG A 113 27.78 5.35 3.29
C ARG A 113 28.66 4.12 3.11
N SER A 114 28.63 3.20 4.07
CA SER A 114 29.45 1.99 4.06
C SER A 114 28.99 0.99 3.01
N GLY A 115 27.68 0.98 2.74
CA GLY A 115 27.05 0.10 1.77
C GLY A 115 26.88 0.69 0.37
N LEU A 116 27.20 1.98 0.15
CA LEU A 116 27.06 2.65 -1.15
C LEU A 116 27.92 1.99 -2.22
N LYS A 117 27.30 1.52 -3.31
CA LYS A 117 28.01 0.80 -4.39
C LYS A 117 27.72 1.41 -5.75
N SER A 118 28.76 1.67 -6.51
CA SER A 118 28.75 2.02 -7.93
C SER A 118 30.05 1.57 -8.58
N LEU A 119 30.22 1.80 -9.87
CA LEU A 119 31.51 1.55 -10.53
C LEU A 119 32.67 2.32 -9.90
N TRP A 120 32.41 3.47 -9.25
CA TRP A 120 33.41 4.29 -8.54
C TRP A 120 33.73 3.80 -7.13
N SER A 121 33.00 2.79 -6.62
CA SER A 121 33.29 2.25 -5.28
C SER A 121 34.55 1.37 -5.30
N PRO A 122 35.53 1.57 -4.41
CA PRO A 122 36.75 0.74 -4.35
C PRO A 122 36.47 -0.74 -4.04
N SER A 123 35.31 -1.03 -3.44
CA SER A 123 34.83 -2.39 -3.17
C SER A 123 34.38 -3.13 -4.43
N VAL A 124 34.11 -2.42 -5.53
CA VAL A 124 33.75 -3.01 -6.82
C VAL A 124 35.01 -3.32 -7.60
N ARG A 125 35.35 -4.60 -7.66
CA ARG A 125 36.63 -5.09 -8.19
C ARG A 125 36.42 -6.07 -9.32
N TRP A 126 37.41 -6.13 -10.20
CA TRP A 126 37.56 -7.21 -11.17
C TRP A 126 38.65 -8.20 -10.70
N THR A 127 38.51 -9.44 -11.10
CA THR A 127 39.51 -10.48 -10.81
C THR A 127 39.66 -11.34 -12.06
N GLU A 128 40.90 -11.63 -12.41
CA GLU A 128 41.24 -12.50 -13.52
C GLU A 128 42.33 -13.46 -13.07
N VAL A 129 42.34 -14.63 -13.63
CA VAL A 129 43.42 -15.58 -13.41
C VAL A 129 44.42 -15.48 -14.54
N THR A 130 45.64 -15.34 -14.19
CA THR A 130 46.81 -15.29 -15.09
C THR A 130 47.72 -16.50 -14.83
N GLU A 131 48.66 -16.74 -15.70
CA GLU A 131 49.66 -17.80 -15.51
C GLU A 131 50.49 -17.65 -14.21
N GLU A 132 50.60 -16.43 -13.70
CA GLU A 132 51.32 -16.10 -12.48
C GLU A 132 50.45 -16.10 -11.21
N GLY A 133 49.11 -16.35 -11.32
CA GLY A 133 48.14 -16.35 -10.22
C GLY A 133 46.94 -15.44 -10.46
N PHE A 134 46.42 -14.84 -9.40
CA PHE A 134 45.28 -13.91 -9.50
C PHE A 134 45.76 -12.48 -9.76
N ALA A 135 45.28 -11.90 -10.87
CA ALA A 135 45.33 -10.46 -11.10
C ALA A 135 43.95 -9.87 -10.72
N GLY A 136 43.93 -8.70 -10.16
CA GLY A 136 42.70 -8.01 -9.80
C GLY A 136 42.95 -6.57 -9.38
N GLY A 137 41.89 -5.78 -9.43
CA GLY A 137 41.94 -4.37 -9.07
C GLY A 137 40.58 -3.75 -8.97
N GLU A 138 40.52 -2.47 -8.67
CA GLU A 138 39.30 -1.67 -8.76
C GLU A 138 38.86 -1.64 -10.23
N VAL A 139 37.54 -1.65 -10.47
CA VAL A 139 36.99 -1.56 -11.83
C VAL A 139 37.44 -0.25 -12.48
N ILE A 140 37.41 0.85 -11.74
CA ILE A 140 37.99 2.12 -12.14
C ILE A 140 39.28 2.31 -11.38
N PRO A 141 40.43 2.17 -12.01
CA PRO A 141 41.73 2.30 -11.34
C PRO A 141 41.95 3.74 -10.88
N GLN A 142 42.74 3.92 -9.82
CA GLN A 142 43.10 5.26 -9.28
C GLN A 142 43.82 6.13 -10.30
N THR A 143 44.43 5.52 -11.32
CA THR A 143 45.13 6.20 -12.43
C THR A 143 44.20 6.64 -13.56
N TYR A 144 42.87 6.45 -13.41
CA TYR A 144 41.91 6.80 -14.43
C TYR A 144 41.88 8.32 -14.71
N ASP A 145 42.20 8.70 -15.94
CA ASP A 145 42.26 10.09 -16.40
C ASP A 145 41.21 10.46 -17.46
N GLY A 146 40.37 9.49 -17.85
CA GLY A 146 39.35 9.67 -18.88
C GLY A 146 39.91 9.69 -20.31
N SER A 147 41.19 9.28 -20.52
CA SER A 147 41.77 9.10 -21.84
C SER A 147 41.12 7.90 -22.59
N PRO A 148 41.21 7.84 -23.91
CA PRO A 148 40.68 6.70 -24.69
C PRO A 148 41.24 5.35 -24.22
N ARG A 149 42.54 5.33 -23.79
CA ARG A 149 43.17 4.14 -23.23
C ARG A 149 42.57 3.74 -21.89
N ALA A 150 42.34 4.72 -21.00
CA ALA A 150 41.70 4.47 -19.69
C ALA A 150 40.26 4.00 -19.81
N LEU A 151 39.50 4.48 -20.82
CA LEU A 151 38.15 4.05 -21.13
C LEU A 151 38.12 2.61 -21.66
N GLU A 152 39.07 2.22 -22.48
CA GLU A 152 39.19 0.85 -22.97
C GLU A 152 39.60 -0.11 -21.84
N GLU A 153 40.51 0.29 -20.96
CA GLU A 153 40.87 -0.45 -19.75
C GLU A 153 39.66 -0.63 -18.85
N LEU A 154 38.89 0.44 -18.60
CA LEU A 154 37.63 0.39 -17.86
C LEU A 154 36.63 -0.61 -18.48
N ARG A 155 36.43 -0.59 -19.79
CA ARG A 155 35.58 -1.54 -20.50
C ARG A 155 36.01 -2.99 -20.24
N ASN A 156 37.31 -3.26 -20.34
CA ASN A 156 37.86 -4.59 -20.08
C ASN A 156 37.67 -4.99 -18.62
N ASN A 157 37.88 -4.08 -17.66
CA ASN A 157 37.68 -4.32 -16.24
C ASN A 157 36.21 -4.62 -15.93
N VAL A 158 35.26 -3.90 -16.55
CA VAL A 158 33.80 -4.17 -16.41
C VAL A 158 33.47 -5.57 -16.92
N LEU A 159 34.00 -5.97 -18.07
CA LEU A 159 33.78 -7.33 -18.63
C LEU A 159 34.25 -8.45 -17.70
N LYS A 160 35.36 -8.20 -16.95
CA LYS A 160 35.95 -9.15 -16.02
C LYS A 160 35.35 -9.10 -14.61
N SER A 161 34.62 -8.02 -14.27
CA SER A 161 34.16 -7.75 -12.90
C SER A 161 32.92 -8.55 -12.48
N GLY A 162 32.18 -9.15 -13.41
CA GLY A 162 30.88 -9.77 -13.14
C GLY A 162 29.78 -8.78 -12.75
N GLN A 163 29.94 -7.48 -13.06
CA GLN A 163 28.96 -6.45 -12.73
C GLN A 163 27.93 -6.18 -13.83
N ILE A 164 28.04 -6.85 -14.98
CA ILE A 164 27.07 -6.78 -16.06
C ILE A 164 25.76 -7.42 -15.59
N GLY A 165 24.64 -6.75 -15.83
CA GLY A 165 23.34 -7.13 -15.32
C GLY A 165 23.08 -6.72 -13.86
N ARG A 166 24.09 -6.23 -13.13
CA ARG A 166 23.98 -5.77 -11.73
C ARG A 166 24.19 -4.26 -11.63
N LEU A 167 25.44 -3.80 -11.67
CA LEU A 167 25.78 -2.37 -11.67
C LEU A 167 25.87 -1.78 -13.07
N VAL A 168 26.07 -2.59 -14.09
CA VAL A 168 26.08 -2.17 -15.49
C VAL A 168 24.96 -2.88 -16.23
N ALA A 169 24.19 -2.14 -17.00
CA ALA A 169 23.10 -2.72 -17.80
C ALA A 169 23.64 -3.72 -18.85
N ASN A 170 22.82 -4.71 -19.19
CA ASN A 170 23.15 -5.73 -20.19
C ASN A 170 23.52 -5.15 -21.58
N ASN A 171 23.02 -3.96 -21.88
CA ASN A 171 23.25 -3.25 -23.15
C ASN A 171 24.36 -2.18 -23.05
N PHE A 172 25.05 -2.06 -21.91
CA PHE A 172 26.10 -1.06 -21.63
C PHE A 172 25.65 0.41 -21.75
N LYS A 173 24.35 0.69 -21.73
CA LYS A 173 23.82 2.05 -21.84
C LYS A 173 23.56 2.73 -20.51
N SER A 174 23.63 2.01 -19.41
CA SER A 174 23.43 2.60 -18.08
C SER A 174 24.24 1.89 -17.02
N SER A 175 24.43 2.58 -15.90
CA SER A 175 25.01 1.98 -14.69
C SER A 175 24.23 2.43 -13.45
N ILE A 176 24.23 1.59 -12.42
CA ILE A 176 23.50 1.81 -11.16
C ILE A 176 24.44 2.31 -10.07
N VAL A 177 23.89 3.21 -9.25
CA VAL A 177 24.37 3.52 -7.91
C VAL A 177 23.38 2.89 -6.94
N ASP A 178 23.79 1.84 -6.21
CA ASP A 178 23.01 1.22 -5.14
C ASP A 178 23.21 2.00 -3.85
N VAL A 179 22.10 2.48 -3.28
CA VAL A 179 22.05 3.41 -2.15
C VAL A 179 21.29 2.77 -0.99
N PRO A 180 21.93 2.01 -0.11
CA PRO A 180 21.30 1.51 1.10
C PRO A 180 21.02 2.64 2.07
N LEU A 181 19.93 2.53 2.83
CA LEU A 181 19.43 3.56 3.71
C LEU A 181 19.41 3.12 5.17
N LEU A 182 19.67 4.07 6.05
CA LEU A 182 19.49 3.95 7.49
C LEU A 182 18.10 4.45 7.88
N GLU A 183 17.27 3.60 8.48
CA GLU A 183 15.95 3.99 9.01
C GLU A 183 16.05 5.03 10.16
N MET A 184 17.13 4.93 10.91
CA MET A 184 17.48 5.88 11.97
C MET A 184 18.92 6.36 11.75
N TYR A 185 19.12 7.66 11.72
CA TYR A 185 20.44 8.26 11.52
C TYR A 185 20.68 9.45 12.45
N PRO A 186 21.92 9.84 12.73
CA PRO A 186 22.24 10.95 13.59
C PRO A 186 21.64 12.27 13.07
N ASN A 187 20.98 13.01 13.94
CA ASN A 187 20.42 14.32 13.60
C ASN A 187 21.55 15.26 13.16
N PRO A 188 21.52 15.85 11.93
CA PRO A 188 22.55 16.78 11.47
C PRO A 188 22.76 17.98 12.39
N LYS A 189 21.75 18.38 13.16
CA LYS A 189 21.81 19.50 14.13
C LYS A 189 22.29 19.07 15.52
N ASN A 190 22.11 17.81 15.88
CA ASN A 190 22.50 17.24 17.18
C ASN A 190 22.88 15.77 17.04
N GLN A 191 24.16 15.49 16.82
CA GLN A 191 24.66 14.14 16.52
C GLN A 191 24.38 13.08 17.61
N SER A 192 24.05 13.50 18.81
CA SER A 192 23.69 12.59 19.93
C SER A 192 22.23 12.08 19.84
N GLU A 193 21.44 12.63 18.95
CA GLU A 193 20.02 12.28 18.77
C GLU A 193 19.87 11.52 17.44
N LEU A 194 19.21 10.34 17.48
CA LEU A 194 18.84 9.62 16.28
C LEU A 194 17.46 10.08 15.83
N ILE A 195 17.35 10.43 14.56
CA ILE A 195 16.08 10.79 13.92
C ILE A 195 15.71 9.75 12.87
N LYS A 196 14.41 9.56 12.68
CA LYS A 196 13.87 8.66 11.67
C LYS A 196 13.99 9.29 10.28
N LEU A 197 14.27 8.46 9.28
CA LEU A 197 14.33 8.88 7.89
C LEU A 197 12.95 9.39 7.41
N ASP A 198 12.94 10.64 6.91
CA ASP A 198 11.77 11.22 6.24
C ASP A 198 11.84 10.88 4.74
N TYR A 199 11.04 9.91 4.33
CA TYR A 199 11.03 9.43 2.93
C TYR A 199 10.59 10.49 1.94
N ARG A 200 9.73 11.44 2.34
CA ARG A 200 9.32 12.53 1.47
C ARG A 200 10.46 13.49 1.20
N GLN A 201 11.14 13.94 2.27
CA GLN A 201 12.30 14.81 2.14
C GLN A 201 13.40 14.13 1.35
N PHE A 202 13.68 12.85 1.64
CA PHE A 202 14.68 12.06 0.93
C PHE A 202 14.37 11.92 -0.57
N SER A 203 13.11 11.61 -0.93
CA SER A 203 12.66 11.55 -2.33
C SER A 203 12.84 12.88 -3.05
N HIS A 204 12.48 14.01 -2.40
CA HIS A 204 12.68 15.35 -2.95
C HIS A 204 14.17 15.68 -3.16
N GLU A 205 15.02 15.33 -2.20
CA GLU A 205 16.46 15.54 -2.35
C GLU A 205 17.04 14.73 -3.52
N LEU A 206 16.57 13.50 -3.76
CA LEU A 206 16.97 12.72 -4.92
C LEU A 206 16.49 13.33 -6.23
N GLU A 207 15.25 13.83 -6.30
CA GLU A 207 14.74 14.49 -7.50
C GLU A 207 15.52 15.77 -7.80
N GLU A 208 15.67 16.67 -6.84
CA GLU A 208 16.27 17.99 -7.03
C GLU A 208 17.79 17.93 -7.21
N LYS A 209 18.49 17.23 -6.31
CA LYS A 209 19.96 17.21 -6.30
C LYS A 209 20.57 16.21 -7.29
N ILE A 210 19.84 15.13 -7.60
CA ILE A 210 20.38 14.09 -8.46
C ILE A 210 19.71 14.15 -9.84
N ARG A 211 18.41 13.91 -9.94
CA ARG A 211 17.76 13.79 -11.25
C ARG A 211 17.77 15.12 -12.02
N ASP A 212 17.12 16.13 -11.47
CA ASP A 212 16.90 17.38 -12.20
C ASP A 212 18.23 18.11 -12.45
N LYS A 213 19.11 18.15 -11.46
CA LYS A 213 20.42 18.79 -11.58
C LYS A 213 21.26 18.16 -12.70
N TYR A 214 21.44 16.84 -12.68
CA TYR A 214 22.35 16.19 -13.63
C TYR A 214 21.76 16.03 -15.01
N GLN A 215 20.44 15.87 -15.16
CA GLN A 215 19.80 15.90 -16.48
C GLN A 215 19.85 17.29 -17.13
N LEU A 216 19.83 18.37 -16.33
CA LEU A 216 20.03 19.75 -16.83
C LEU A 216 21.48 20.02 -17.22
N GLN A 217 22.43 19.52 -16.43
CA GLN A 217 23.88 19.72 -16.69
C GLN A 217 24.37 18.90 -17.90
N ASN A 218 23.86 17.69 -18.05
CA ASN A 218 24.22 16.79 -19.13
C ASN A 218 22.96 16.23 -19.82
N PRO A 219 22.48 16.84 -20.91
CA PRO A 219 21.31 16.37 -21.65
C PRO A 219 21.45 14.96 -22.25
N ASN A 220 22.67 14.42 -22.33
CA ASN A 220 22.92 13.05 -22.76
C ASN A 220 22.75 12.01 -21.64
N VAL A 221 22.33 12.44 -20.45
CA VAL A 221 22.12 11.56 -19.32
C VAL A 221 20.67 11.63 -18.89
N LYS A 222 20.07 10.47 -18.61
CA LYS A 222 18.76 10.31 -18.00
C LYS A 222 18.89 9.49 -16.71
N VAL A 223 18.19 9.93 -15.67
CA VAL A 223 18.29 9.30 -14.35
C VAL A 223 16.97 8.59 -14.01
N HIS A 224 17.06 7.34 -13.62
CA HIS A 224 15.96 6.50 -13.18
C HIS A 224 16.17 6.13 -11.72
N ILE A 225 15.15 6.33 -10.87
CA ILE A 225 15.26 6.15 -9.42
C ILE A 225 14.13 5.24 -8.95
N VAL A 226 14.49 4.11 -8.34
CA VAL A 226 13.55 3.14 -7.77
C VAL A 226 13.97 2.72 -6.36
N GLY A 227 13.03 2.22 -5.59
CA GLY A 227 13.25 1.72 -4.24
C GLY A 227 12.13 2.15 -3.30
N PHE A 228 12.03 1.48 -2.16
CA PHE A 228 10.93 1.69 -1.21
C PHE A 228 10.82 3.15 -0.75
N ALA A 229 11.92 3.77 -0.32
CA ALA A 229 11.91 5.16 0.15
C ALA A 229 11.44 6.15 -0.93
N LYS A 230 11.80 5.91 -2.21
CA LYS A 230 11.34 6.71 -3.35
C LYS A 230 9.84 6.50 -3.61
N LYS A 231 9.38 5.23 -3.64
CA LYS A 231 7.95 4.87 -3.79
C LYS A 231 7.09 5.58 -2.74
N VAL A 232 7.47 5.47 -1.47
CA VAL A 232 6.72 6.08 -0.36
C VAL A 232 6.76 7.61 -0.42
N GLY A 233 7.91 8.20 -0.77
CA GLY A 233 8.02 9.65 -0.95
C GLY A 233 7.06 10.18 -2.01
N ASP A 234 6.98 9.52 -3.17
CA ASP A 234 6.07 9.87 -4.26
C ASP A 234 4.59 9.70 -3.88
N LEU A 235 4.28 8.67 -3.08
CA LEU A 235 2.93 8.47 -2.53
C LEU A 235 2.54 9.61 -1.59
N ILE A 236 3.46 10.08 -0.74
CA ILE A 236 3.19 11.22 0.17
C ILE A 236 2.99 12.52 -0.62
N ASP A 237 3.73 12.73 -1.70
CA ASP A 237 3.51 13.89 -2.57
C ASP A 237 2.16 13.84 -3.27
N GLY A 238 1.66 12.65 -3.57
CA GLY A 238 0.29 12.44 -4.02
C GLY A 238 -0.78 12.94 -3.05
N LEU A 239 -0.51 12.99 -1.73
CA LEU A 239 -1.44 13.50 -0.71
C LEU A 239 -1.90 14.94 -1.00
N VAL A 240 -1.02 15.82 -1.46
CA VAL A 240 -1.36 17.21 -1.78
C VAL A 240 -2.37 17.27 -2.93
N MET A 241 -2.21 16.42 -3.95
CA MET A 241 -3.18 16.31 -5.04
C MET A 241 -4.53 15.80 -4.53
N VAL A 242 -4.53 14.83 -3.61
CA VAL A 242 -5.75 14.25 -3.02
C VAL A 242 -6.56 15.33 -2.29
N VAL A 243 -5.91 16.23 -1.54
CA VAL A 243 -6.59 17.37 -0.92
C VAL A 243 -7.21 18.30 -1.97
N GLY A 244 -6.52 18.55 -3.08
CA GLY A 244 -7.06 19.31 -4.22
C GLY A 244 -8.30 18.64 -4.82
N PHE A 245 -8.27 17.32 -5.05
CA PHE A 245 -9.43 16.54 -5.53
C PHE A 245 -10.59 16.55 -4.53
N PHE A 246 -10.31 16.57 -3.22
CA PHE A 246 -11.35 16.73 -2.22
C PHE A 246 -12.08 18.07 -2.38
N GLY A 247 -11.36 19.16 -2.66
CA GLY A 247 -11.95 20.45 -2.98
C GLY A 247 -12.87 20.43 -4.21
N ILE A 248 -12.45 19.72 -5.28
CA ILE A 248 -13.27 19.52 -6.49
C ILE A 248 -14.51 18.70 -6.16
N CYS A 249 -14.37 17.62 -5.41
CA CYS A 249 -15.48 16.77 -4.94
C CYS A 249 -16.51 17.57 -4.14
N LEU A 250 -16.05 18.45 -3.24
CA LEU A 250 -16.87 19.39 -2.49
C LEU A 250 -17.70 20.29 -3.42
N LEU A 251 -17.08 20.85 -4.44
CA LEU A 251 -17.72 21.75 -5.39
C LEU A 251 -18.77 21.04 -6.23
N ILE A 252 -18.46 19.85 -6.76
CA ILE A 252 -19.40 19.01 -7.49
C ILE A 252 -20.59 18.65 -6.58
N THR A 253 -20.32 18.22 -5.36
CA THR A 253 -21.36 17.88 -4.37
C THR A 253 -22.23 19.07 -4.04
N LEU A 254 -21.67 20.26 -3.88
CA LEU A 254 -22.42 21.51 -3.66
C LEU A 254 -23.44 21.74 -4.79
N VAL A 255 -22.99 21.61 -6.04
CA VAL A 255 -23.85 21.81 -7.23
C VAL A 255 -24.95 20.78 -7.30
N LEU A 256 -24.60 19.49 -7.16
CA LEU A 256 -25.57 18.38 -7.22
C LEU A 256 -26.58 18.44 -6.06
N LEU A 257 -26.10 18.71 -4.86
CA LEU A 257 -26.94 18.83 -3.67
C LEU A 257 -27.91 20.01 -3.77
N TYR A 258 -27.44 21.15 -4.29
CA TYR A 258 -28.31 22.29 -4.58
C TYR A 258 -29.34 21.96 -5.68
N TRP A 259 -28.91 21.29 -6.74
CA TRP A 259 -29.81 20.86 -7.81
C TRP A 259 -30.90 19.89 -7.29
N PHE A 260 -30.53 19.01 -6.35
CA PHE A 260 -31.47 18.09 -5.70
C PHE A 260 -32.39 18.80 -4.71
N THR A 261 -31.86 19.59 -3.77
CA THR A 261 -32.66 20.18 -2.67
C THR A 261 -33.42 21.42 -3.08
N LYS A 262 -32.97 22.15 -4.11
CA LYS A 262 -33.46 23.50 -4.51
C LYS A 262 -33.53 24.49 -3.35
N CYS A 263 -32.71 24.30 -2.32
CA CYS A 263 -32.66 25.12 -1.12
C CYS A 263 -31.22 25.35 -0.66
N ILE A 264 -30.68 26.54 -0.91
CA ILE A 264 -29.30 26.88 -0.56
C ILE A 264 -29.01 26.69 0.95
N ARG A 265 -29.98 27.00 1.82
CA ARG A 265 -29.86 26.85 3.27
C ARG A 265 -29.64 25.39 3.66
N SER A 266 -30.45 24.50 3.11
CA SER A 266 -30.34 23.06 3.36
C SER A 266 -29.03 22.49 2.79
N THR A 267 -28.64 22.92 1.59
CA THR A 267 -27.38 22.54 0.96
C THR A 267 -26.18 22.91 1.83
N ILE A 268 -26.11 24.16 2.25
CA ILE A 268 -25.01 24.65 3.11
C ILE A 268 -25.02 23.92 4.46
N ALA A 269 -26.19 23.71 5.07
CA ALA A 269 -26.28 23.02 6.36
C ALA A 269 -25.75 21.59 6.28
N VAL A 270 -26.13 20.80 5.23
CA VAL A 270 -25.61 19.45 5.03
C VAL A 270 -24.11 19.45 4.81
N LEU A 271 -23.60 20.35 3.96
CA LEU A 271 -22.16 20.45 3.71
C LEU A 271 -21.38 20.79 4.98
N ILE A 272 -21.82 21.80 5.74
CA ILE A 272 -21.12 22.19 6.99
C ILE A 272 -21.12 21.04 7.99
N THR A 273 -22.27 20.39 8.24
CA THR A 273 -22.33 19.30 9.23
C THR A 273 -21.50 18.10 8.81
N THR A 274 -21.41 17.83 7.52
CA THR A 274 -20.57 16.74 6.99
C THR A 274 -19.10 17.11 7.04
N LEU A 275 -18.71 18.35 6.74
CA LEU A 275 -17.33 18.82 6.92
C LEU A 275 -16.91 18.81 8.40
N VAL A 276 -17.83 19.12 9.31
CA VAL A 276 -17.59 18.98 10.75
C VAL A 276 -17.33 17.52 11.10
N ALA A 277 -18.02 16.55 10.49
CA ALA A 277 -17.74 15.13 10.70
C ALA A 277 -16.31 14.75 10.26
N VAL A 278 -15.89 15.20 9.07
CA VAL A 278 -14.51 14.98 8.57
C VAL A 278 -13.48 15.61 9.50
N LEU A 279 -13.74 16.83 9.95
CA LEU A 279 -12.87 17.54 10.89
C LEU A 279 -12.76 16.79 12.24
N TRP A 280 -13.88 16.32 12.77
CA TRP A 280 -13.88 15.55 14.01
C TRP A 280 -13.13 14.23 13.86
N GLN A 281 -13.29 13.56 12.73
CA GLN A 281 -12.53 12.35 12.43
C GLN A 281 -11.03 12.60 12.44
N LEU A 282 -10.55 13.62 11.72
CA LEU A 282 -9.12 13.96 11.69
C LEU A 282 -8.60 14.34 13.08
N GLY A 283 -9.36 15.12 13.84
CA GLY A 283 -8.99 15.49 15.21
C GLY A 283 -8.93 14.29 16.16
N LEU A 284 -9.89 13.37 16.06
CA LEU A 284 -9.91 12.14 16.86
C LEU A 284 -8.79 11.19 16.47
N LEU A 285 -8.45 11.11 15.17
CA LEU A 285 -7.33 10.31 14.67
C LEU A 285 -6.03 10.73 15.36
N ASN A 286 -5.74 12.03 15.44
CA ASN A 286 -4.57 12.56 16.14
C ASN A 286 -4.61 12.26 17.65
N LEU A 287 -5.77 12.35 18.29
CA LEU A 287 -5.92 12.04 19.73
C LEU A 287 -5.63 10.57 20.06
N VAL A 288 -5.91 9.66 19.14
CA VAL A 288 -5.57 8.22 19.27
C VAL A 288 -4.09 7.98 18.98
N GLY A 289 -3.36 8.99 18.48
CA GLY A 289 -1.95 8.89 18.14
C GLY A 289 -1.66 8.37 16.74
N PHE A 290 -2.68 8.37 15.86
CA PHE A 290 -2.52 7.96 14.47
C PHE A 290 -2.24 9.16 13.57
N GLY A 291 -1.41 8.93 12.55
CA GLY A 291 -1.18 9.89 11.47
C GLY A 291 -2.00 9.57 10.22
N LEU A 292 -1.76 10.32 9.15
CA LEU A 292 -2.28 10.00 7.82
C LEU A 292 -1.22 9.20 7.05
N ASP A 293 -1.55 7.98 6.69
CA ASP A 293 -0.78 7.14 5.80
C ASP A 293 -1.44 7.09 4.40
N PRO A 294 -0.77 6.55 3.37
CA PRO A 294 -1.31 6.49 2.02
C PRO A 294 -2.66 5.78 1.88
N TYR A 295 -3.01 4.87 2.78
CA TYR A 295 -4.29 4.15 2.77
C TYR A 295 -5.38 4.92 3.52
N SER A 296 -5.05 5.47 4.70
CA SER A 296 -6.00 6.20 5.54
C SER A 296 -6.39 7.57 4.99
N MET A 297 -5.64 8.12 4.03
CA MET A 297 -5.94 9.42 3.41
C MET A 297 -7.27 9.45 2.63
N LEU A 298 -7.81 8.30 2.25
CA LEU A 298 -9.10 8.20 1.58
C LEU A 298 -10.28 8.20 2.55
N VAL A 299 -10.05 7.97 3.84
CA VAL A 299 -11.10 7.92 4.88
C VAL A 299 -11.91 9.22 4.97
N PRO A 300 -11.33 10.43 4.90
CA PRO A 300 -12.09 11.68 4.84
C PRO A 300 -13.13 11.74 3.70
N PHE A 301 -12.81 11.22 2.51
CA PHE A 301 -13.75 11.15 1.39
C PHE A 301 -14.92 10.22 1.68
N LEU A 302 -14.62 9.07 2.27
CA LEU A 302 -15.61 8.09 2.65
C LEU A 302 -16.60 8.68 3.67
N ILE A 303 -16.09 9.32 4.72
CA ILE A 303 -16.92 9.96 5.75
C ILE A 303 -17.74 11.10 5.17
N PHE A 304 -17.14 11.86 4.26
CA PHE A 304 -17.84 12.90 3.53
C PHE A 304 -19.01 12.32 2.71
N ALA A 305 -18.78 11.25 1.93
CA ALA A 305 -19.81 10.61 1.12
C ALA A 305 -20.95 10.03 1.95
N ILE A 306 -20.65 9.29 3.02
CA ILE A 306 -21.63 8.73 3.95
C ILE A 306 -22.40 9.86 4.64
N GLY A 307 -21.72 10.89 5.11
CA GLY A 307 -22.34 12.04 5.76
C GLY A 307 -23.31 12.78 4.83
N ILE A 308 -22.92 13.04 3.57
CA ILE A 308 -23.82 13.62 2.56
C ILE A 308 -25.07 12.76 2.35
N SER A 309 -24.90 11.44 2.19
CA SER A 309 -26.03 10.51 2.01
C SER A 309 -27.04 10.60 3.15
N HIS A 310 -26.58 10.48 4.38
CA HIS A 310 -27.44 10.62 5.57
C HIS A 310 -28.01 12.04 5.72
N GLY A 311 -27.25 13.08 5.39
CA GLY A 311 -27.72 14.46 5.39
C GLY A 311 -28.87 14.69 4.42
N VAL A 312 -28.75 14.19 3.19
CA VAL A 312 -29.81 14.27 2.15
C VAL A 312 -31.09 13.57 2.61
N GLN A 313 -30.99 12.38 3.19
CA GLN A 313 -32.14 11.67 3.75
C GLN A 313 -32.86 12.50 4.82
N LYS A 314 -32.14 13.16 5.71
CA LYS A 314 -32.71 14.02 6.76
C LYS A 314 -33.41 15.24 6.16
N ILE A 315 -32.77 15.92 5.20
CA ILE A 315 -33.37 17.09 4.54
C ILE A 315 -34.65 16.71 3.80
N ASN A 316 -34.64 15.60 3.07
CA ASN A 316 -35.84 15.11 2.38
C ASN A 316 -36.96 14.77 3.37
N GLY A 317 -36.63 14.11 4.47
CA GLY A 317 -37.59 13.84 5.56
C GLY A 317 -38.20 15.13 6.15
N ILE A 318 -37.36 16.13 6.45
CA ILE A 318 -37.82 17.42 6.98
C ILE A 318 -38.68 18.17 5.95
N ALA A 319 -38.34 18.12 4.66
CA ALA A 319 -39.14 18.73 3.60
C ALA A 319 -40.53 18.13 3.50
N LEU A 320 -40.62 16.79 3.56
CA LEU A 320 -41.91 16.07 3.58
C LEU A 320 -42.73 16.44 4.82
N GLN A 321 -42.12 16.41 6.00
CA GLN A 321 -42.84 16.75 7.26
C GLN A 321 -43.23 18.24 7.35
N SER A 322 -42.47 19.13 6.71
CA SER A 322 -42.77 20.57 6.68
C SER A 322 -44.09 20.89 5.97
N SER A 323 -44.63 19.95 5.22
CA SER A 323 -45.92 20.11 4.55
C SER A 323 -47.14 20.00 5.48
N GLY A 324 -47.00 19.30 6.62
CA GLY A 324 -48.05 19.11 7.61
C GLY A 324 -47.68 19.62 9.01
N ALA A 325 -46.50 20.25 9.18
CA ALA A 325 -46.07 20.76 10.46
C ALA A 325 -46.28 22.29 10.57
N ASP A 326 -46.63 22.76 11.77
CA ASP A 326 -46.89 24.18 12.04
C ASP A 326 -45.60 25.05 11.85
N ASN A 327 -44.43 24.49 12.09
CA ASN A 327 -43.16 25.20 11.99
C ASN A 327 -41.98 24.26 11.71
N ALA A 328 -40.80 24.85 11.38
CA ALA A 328 -39.56 24.12 11.08
C ALA A 328 -39.10 23.23 12.24
N LEU A 329 -39.32 23.66 13.49
CA LEU A 329 -38.98 22.88 14.67
C LEU A 329 -39.78 21.57 14.74
N MET A 330 -41.09 21.64 14.49
CA MET A 330 -41.96 20.46 14.52
C MET A 330 -41.60 19.48 13.39
N ALA A 331 -41.36 20.00 12.18
CA ALA A 331 -40.89 19.19 11.06
C ALA A 331 -39.60 18.45 11.36
N ALA A 332 -38.61 19.15 11.96
CA ALA A 332 -37.33 18.55 12.36
C ALA A 332 -37.50 17.47 13.43
N ARG A 333 -38.37 17.70 14.43
CA ARG A 333 -38.71 16.70 15.48
C ARG A 333 -39.39 15.45 14.91
N LEU A 334 -40.35 15.62 14.04
CA LEU A 334 -41.04 14.49 13.41
C LEU A 334 -40.09 13.65 12.56
N THR A 335 -39.22 14.29 11.80
CA THR A 335 -38.18 13.61 11.02
C THR A 335 -37.19 12.89 11.93
N PHE A 336 -36.78 13.51 13.02
CA PHE A 336 -35.89 12.89 14.00
C PHE A 336 -36.50 11.59 14.57
N ARG A 337 -37.77 11.62 14.97
CA ARG A 337 -38.49 10.42 15.45
C ARG A 337 -38.49 9.28 14.45
N GLN A 338 -38.67 9.59 13.17
CA GLN A 338 -38.78 8.58 12.12
C GLN A 338 -37.44 8.04 11.65
N LEU A 339 -36.43 8.91 11.51
CA LEU A 339 -35.18 8.59 10.82
C LEU A 339 -33.96 8.49 11.73
N PHE A 340 -34.07 8.83 13.04
CA PHE A 340 -32.92 8.75 13.93
C PHE A 340 -32.45 7.32 14.16
N LEU A 341 -33.38 6.45 14.61
CA LEU A 341 -33.05 5.07 14.94
C LEU A 341 -32.59 4.26 13.71
N PRO A 342 -33.27 4.27 12.57
CA PRO A 342 -32.79 3.59 11.37
C PRO A 342 -31.46 4.13 10.88
N GLY A 343 -31.27 5.45 10.90
CA GLY A 343 -30.00 6.08 10.50
C GLY A 343 -28.83 5.75 11.44
N MET A 344 -29.08 5.72 12.75
CA MET A 344 -28.07 5.34 13.74
C MET A 344 -27.63 3.88 13.54
N ILE A 345 -28.58 2.97 13.29
CA ILE A 345 -28.26 1.56 13.07
C ILE A 345 -27.46 1.37 11.77
N ALA A 346 -27.82 2.07 10.70
CA ALA A 346 -27.09 2.03 9.45
C ALA A 346 -25.63 2.49 9.65
N ILE A 347 -25.44 3.65 10.29
CA ILE A 347 -24.10 4.18 10.59
C ILE A 347 -23.30 3.23 11.49
N LEU A 348 -23.94 2.63 12.50
CA LEU A 348 -23.26 1.66 13.37
C LEU A 348 -22.91 0.38 12.61
N ALA A 349 -23.74 -0.06 11.64
CA ALA A 349 -23.42 -1.20 10.80
C ALA A 349 -22.18 -0.91 9.93
N ASP A 350 -22.10 0.28 9.36
CA ASP A 350 -20.91 0.71 8.61
C ASP A 350 -19.67 0.76 9.50
N ALA A 351 -19.77 1.34 10.71
CA ALA A 351 -18.67 1.40 11.66
C ALA A 351 -18.18 -0.01 12.08
N VAL A 352 -19.12 -0.94 12.34
CA VAL A 352 -18.81 -2.34 12.65
C VAL A 352 -18.16 -3.02 11.44
N GLY A 353 -18.62 -2.73 10.23
CA GLY A 353 -18.00 -3.23 9.00
C GLY A 353 -16.52 -2.86 8.90
N PHE A 354 -16.14 -1.61 9.23
CA PHE A 354 -14.73 -1.23 9.28
C PHE A 354 -13.96 -1.89 10.42
N ILE A 355 -14.58 -2.09 11.59
CA ILE A 355 -13.93 -2.79 12.71
C ILE A 355 -13.54 -4.22 12.34
N THR A 356 -14.29 -4.90 11.46
CA THR A 356 -13.94 -6.27 11.04
C THR A 356 -12.59 -6.36 10.34
N LEU A 357 -12.10 -5.27 9.73
CA LEU A 357 -10.77 -5.21 9.13
C LEU A 357 -9.63 -5.35 10.15
N LEU A 358 -9.89 -5.22 11.45
CA LEU A 358 -8.89 -5.48 12.51
C LEU A 358 -8.39 -6.94 12.53
N VAL A 359 -9.08 -7.84 11.86
CA VAL A 359 -8.66 -9.23 11.67
C VAL A 359 -7.36 -9.31 10.84
N ILE A 360 -7.15 -8.35 9.93
CA ILE A 360 -5.93 -8.28 9.12
C ILE A 360 -4.77 -7.79 9.99
N ASP A 361 -3.73 -8.61 10.08
CA ASP A 361 -2.54 -8.29 10.88
C ASP A 361 -1.53 -7.44 10.11
N ILE A 362 -1.96 -6.26 9.70
CA ILE A 362 -1.13 -5.24 9.08
C ILE A 362 -1.43 -3.90 9.75
N GLY A 363 -0.40 -3.26 10.30
CA GLY A 363 -0.55 -2.07 11.14
C GLY A 363 -1.34 -0.94 10.49
N VAL A 364 -1.04 -0.59 9.24
CA VAL A 364 -1.76 0.48 8.50
C VAL A 364 -3.23 0.14 8.26
N ILE A 365 -3.58 -1.12 8.03
CA ILE A 365 -4.97 -1.55 7.85
C ILE A 365 -5.73 -1.48 9.18
N ARG A 366 -5.10 -1.84 10.29
CA ARG A 366 -5.68 -1.69 11.63
C ARG A 366 -5.92 -0.22 11.98
N GLU A 367 -4.97 0.68 11.70
CA GLU A 367 -5.15 2.12 11.90
C GLU A 367 -6.26 2.68 11.02
N LEU A 368 -6.34 2.28 9.75
CA LEU A 368 -7.43 2.62 8.83
C LEU A 368 -8.79 2.14 9.36
N ALA A 369 -8.89 0.89 9.81
CA ALA A 369 -10.13 0.31 10.37
C ALA A 369 -10.66 1.13 11.55
N ILE A 370 -9.79 1.46 12.50
CA ILE A 370 -10.14 2.27 13.66
C ILE A 370 -10.52 3.69 13.24
N GLY A 371 -9.70 4.33 12.41
CA GLY A 371 -9.94 5.70 11.94
C GLY A 371 -11.24 5.84 11.14
N ALA A 372 -11.56 4.89 10.26
CA ALA A 372 -12.80 4.86 9.50
C ALA A 372 -14.00 4.61 10.42
N SER A 373 -13.91 3.66 11.35
CA SER A 373 -15.00 3.35 12.30
C SER A 373 -15.33 4.56 13.18
N ILE A 374 -14.32 5.22 13.73
CA ILE A 374 -14.50 6.45 14.53
C ILE A 374 -15.15 7.54 13.68
N GLY A 375 -14.65 7.75 12.45
CA GLY A 375 -15.17 8.78 11.57
C GLY A 375 -16.61 8.55 11.16
N VAL A 376 -16.99 7.30 10.86
CA VAL A 376 -18.39 6.96 10.55
C VAL A 376 -19.26 7.15 11.79
N ALA A 377 -18.83 6.71 12.97
CA ALA A 377 -19.57 6.88 14.21
C ALA A 377 -19.84 8.36 14.54
N VAL A 378 -18.92 9.26 14.23
CA VAL A 378 -19.07 10.72 14.42
C VAL A 378 -20.27 11.29 13.62
N ILE A 379 -20.64 10.69 12.47
CA ILE A 379 -21.77 11.12 11.66
C ILE A 379 -23.10 11.07 12.45
N VAL A 380 -23.20 10.19 13.46
CA VAL A 380 -24.36 10.16 14.36
C VAL A 380 -24.55 11.53 15.03
N PHE A 381 -23.49 12.14 15.52
CA PHE A 381 -23.57 13.44 16.20
C PHE A 381 -23.77 14.58 15.23
N THR A 382 -23.08 14.58 14.10
CA THR A 382 -23.10 15.71 13.16
C THR A 382 -24.32 15.69 12.26
N ASN A 383 -24.64 14.57 11.60
CA ASN A 383 -25.70 14.52 10.61
C ASN A 383 -27.06 14.02 11.16
N LEU A 384 -27.07 13.21 12.24
CA LEU A 384 -28.32 12.77 12.83
C LEU A 384 -28.82 13.68 13.95
N ILE A 385 -27.93 14.44 14.63
CA ILE A 385 -28.30 15.33 15.74
C ILE A 385 -28.12 16.79 15.33
N LEU A 386 -26.90 17.24 14.99
CA LEU A 386 -26.60 18.65 14.73
C LEU A 386 -27.36 19.16 13.50
N LEU A 387 -27.44 18.42 12.40
CA LEU A 387 -28.12 18.84 11.18
C LEU A 387 -29.62 19.13 11.40
N PRO A 388 -30.45 18.22 11.98
CA PRO A 388 -31.84 18.51 12.26
C PRO A 388 -32.01 19.70 13.24
N VAL A 389 -31.13 19.83 14.23
CA VAL A 389 -31.13 20.98 15.14
C VAL A 389 -30.83 22.27 14.38
N ALA A 390 -29.84 22.32 13.50
CA ALA A 390 -29.54 23.49 12.67
C ALA A 390 -30.72 23.85 11.76
N ILE A 391 -31.31 22.89 11.06
CA ILE A 391 -32.46 23.13 10.18
C ILE A 391 -33.70 23.58 10.96
N SER A 392 -33.86 23.18 12.23
CA SER A 392 -34.96 23.67 13.08
C SER A 392 -34.92 25.19 13.31
N TYR A 393 -33.75 25.84 13.15
CA TYR A 393 -33.61 27.29 13.19
C TYR A 393 -33.72 27.93 11.80
N ILE A 394 -33.04 27.35 10.80
CA ILE A 394 -32.87 27.95 9.48
C ILE A 394 -34.10 27.74 8.59
N GLY A 395 -34.82 26.63 8.81
CA GLY A 395 -35.97 26.20 8.00
C GLY A 395 -35.58 25.75 6.58
N ILE A 396 -36.59 25.23 5.86
CA ILE A 396 -36.46 24.82 4.45
C ILE A 396 -37.22 25.80 3.57
N SER A 397 -36.77 26.03 2.34
CA SER A 397 -37.42 26.95 1.41
C SER A 397 -38.81 26.44 0.99
N LYS A 398 -39.78 27.36 0.82
CA LYS A 398 -41.12 26.99 0.34
C LYS A 398 -41.10 26.23 -0.99
N LYS A 399 -40.14 26.58 -1.88
CA LYS A 399 -39.96 25.88 -3.17
C LYS A 399 -39.57 24.41 -2.99
N ALA A 400 -38.68 24.13 -2.03
CA ALA A 400 -38.25 22.75 -1.74
C ALA A 400 -39.36 21.92 -1.11
N VAL A 401 -40.17 22.51 -0.21
CA VAL A 401 -41.36 21.87 0.37
C VAL A 401 -42.40 21.56 -0.70
N GLN A 402 -42.68 22.53 -1.60
CA GLN A 402 -43.64 22.32 -2.69
C GLN A 402 -43.16 21.20 -3.63
N ARG A 403 -41.89 21.22 -4.04
CA ARG A 403 -41.33 20.15 -4.87
C ARG A 403 -41.46 18.78 -4.20
N SER A 404 -41.14 18.66 -2.91
CA SER A 404 -41.28 17.39 -2.19
C SER A 404 -42.71 16.88 -2.16
N LYS A 405 -43.72 17.80 -2.11
CA LYS A 405 -45.14 17.46 -2.27
C LYS A 405 -45.45 16.96 -3.68
N ASP A 406 -45.00 17.71 -4.68
CA ASP A 406 -45.26 17.41 -6.09
C ASP A 406 -44.64 16.08 -6.48
N ASP A 407 -43.38 15.81 -6.02
CA ASP A 407 -42.70 14.53 -6.24
C ASP A 407 -43.38 13.35 -5.53
N ALA A 408 -43.99 13.58 -4.34
CA ALA A 408 -44.71 12.53 -3.61
C ALA A 408 -46.04 12.10 -4.30
N VAL A 409 -46.63 13.00 -5.10
CA VAL A 409 -47.88 12.75 -5.83
C VAL A 409 -47.64 12.33 -7.28
N ARG A 410 -46.45 12.68 -7.84
CA ARG A 410 -46.13 12.44 -9.24
C ARG A 410 -45.86 10.95 -9.49
N GLU A 411 -46.60 10.37 -10.45
CA GLU A 411 -46.26 9.04 -10.96
C GLU A 411 -45.00 9.09 -11.78
N HIS A 412 -43.96 8.37 -11.36
CA HIS A 412 -42.71 8.20 -12.09
C HIS A 412 -42.73 6.88 -12.87
N PRO A 413 -42.83 6.90 -14.21
CA PRO A 413 -42.95 5.68 -15.01
C PRO A 413 -41.77 4.71 -14.82
N PHE A 414 -40.59 5.23 -14.58
CA PHE A 414 -39.38 4.43 -14.29
C PHE A 414 -39.51 3.64 -12.97
N TRP A 415 -39.95 4.29 -11.88
CA TRP A 415 -40.14 3.61 -10.60
C TRP A 415 -41.29 2.61 -10.66
N ARG A 416 -42.34 2.90 -11.45
CA ARG A 416 -43.43 1.96 -11.70
C ARG A 416 -42.94 0.72 -12.46
N LEU A 417 -42.05 0.89 -13.45
CA LEU A 417 -41.41 -0.22 -14.16
C LEU A 417 -40.61 -1.10 -13.18
N LEU A 418 -39.78 -0.47 -12.35
CA LEU A 418 -38.98 -1.19 -11.34
C LEU A 418 -39.87 -1.90 -10.29
N SER A 419 -40.98 -1.29 -9.87
CA SER A 419 -41.87 -1.92 -8.90
C SER A 419 -42.54 -3.21 -9.43
N ASN A 420 -42.59 -3.39 -10.76
CA ASN A 420 -43.15 -4.62 -11.35
C ASN A 420 -42.29 -5.85 -11.03
N PHE A 421 -40.98 -5.70 -10.75
CA PHE A 421 -40.14 -6.81 -10.32
C PHE A 421 -40.62 -7.45 -9.00
N ALA A 422 -41.31 -6.68 -8.15
CA ALA A 422 -41.90 -7.17 -6.90
C ALA A 422 -43.31 -7.74 -7.10
N SER A 423 -43.90 -7.68 -8.31
CA SER A 423 -45.22 -8.22 -8.56
C SER A 423 -45.22 -9.75 -8.46
N PRO A 424 -46.33 -10.39 -7.99
CA PRO A 424 -46.40 -11.84 -7.81
C PRO A 424 -46.12 -12.66 -9.07
N LYS A 425 -46.32 -12.09 -10.25
CA LYS A 425 -46.08 -12.75 -11.54
C LYS A 425 -44.62 -12.66 -11.98
N VAL A 426 -43.91 -11.57 -11.67
CA VAL A 426 -42.53 -11.29 -12.11
C VAL A 426 -41.51 -11.66 -11.04
N ALA A 427 -41.89 -11.59 -9.75
CA ALA A 427 -40.97 -11.88 -8.65
C ALA A 427 -40.26 -13.25 -8.74
N PRO A 428 -40.94 -14.37 -9.10
CA PRO A 428 -40.23 -15.64 -9.26
C PRO A 428 -39.15 -15.62 -10.36
N VAL A 429 -39.43 -14.90 -11.46
CA VAL A 429 -38.43 -14.72 -12.54
C VAL A 429 -37.26 -13.86 -12.08
N SER A 430 -37.55 -12.77 -11.36
CA SER A 430 -36.50 -11.91 -10.78
C SER A 430 -35.61 -12.68 -9.81
N ILE A 431 -36.21 -13.53 -8.95
CA ILE A 431 -35.44 -14.39 -8.03
C ILE A 431 -34.61 -15.43 -8.80
N ALA A 432 -35.20 -16.06 -9.84
CA ALA A 432 -34.45 -17.02 -10.67
C ALA A 432 -33.23 -16.37 -11.36
N ILE A 433 -33.40 -15.16 -11.90
CA ILE A 433 -32.32 -14.39 -12.48
C ILE A 433 -31.24 -14.08 -11.42
N ALA A 434 -31.66 -13.63 -10.22
CA ALA A 434 -30.74 -13.35 -9.12
C ALA A 434 -29.93 -14.59 -8.69
N LEU A 435 -30.57 -15.76 -8.63
CA LEU A 435 -29.91 -17.03 -8.31
C LEU A 435 -28.93 -17.48 -9.42
N LEU A 436 -29.31 -17.29 -10.69
CA LEU A 436 -28.41 -17.55 -11.82
C LEU A 436 -27.19 -16.61 -11.78
N MET A 437 -27.44 -15.35 -11.48
CA MET A 437 -26.38 -14.36 -11.30
C MET A 437 -25.46 -14.76 -10.12
N LEU A 438 -26.01 -15.16 -8.97
CA LEU A 438 -25.21 -15.63 -7.84
C LEU A 438 -24.36 -16.86 -8.22
N GLY A 439 -24.96 -17.85 -8.89
CA GLY A 439 -24.23 -19.02 -9.36
C GLY A 439 -23.09 -18.67 -10.34
N GLY A 440 -23.35 -17.74 -11.26
CA GLY A 440 -22.33 -17.20 -12.17
C GLY A 440 -21.22 -16.45 -11.45
N GLY A 441 -21.59 -15.59 -10.48
CA GLY A 441 -20.63 -14.87 -9.64
C GLY A 441 -19.73 -15.79 -8.83
N LEU A 442 -20.30 -16.75 -8.13
CA LEU A 442 -19.54 -17.73 -7.35
C LEU A 442 -18.66 -18.64 -8.22
N TRP A 443 -19.08 -18.92 -9.45
CA TRP A 443 -18.24 -19.72 -10.38
C TRP A 443 -17.06 -18.89 -10.92
N TYR A 444 -17.28 -17.64 -11.27
CA TYR A 444 -16.22 -16.75 -11.77
C TYR A 444 -15.31 -16.27 -10.63
N GLY A 445 -15.85 -16.01 -9.44
CA GLY A 445 -15.10 -15.58 -8.25
C GLY A 445 -14.02 -16.57 -7.80
N LYS A 446 -14.11 -17.86 -8.21
CA LYS A 446 -13.00 -18.82 -7.99
C LYS A 446 -11.69 -18.45 -8.71
N HIS A 447 -11.77 -17.54 -9.67
CA HIS A 447 -10.62 -17.04 -10.43
C HIS A 447 -10.16 -15.66 -9.92
N LEU A 448 -10.70 -15.20 -8.78
CA LEU A 448 -10.27 -13.97 -8.14
C LEU A 448 -8.79 -14.06 -7.79
N LYS A 449 -8.02 -13.09 -8.25
CA LYS A 449 -6.60 -12.96 -7.95
C LYS A 449 -6.45 -11.95 -6.83
N ILE A 450 -5.84 -12.38 -5.73
CA ILE A 450 -5.55 -11.54 -4.57
C ILE A 450 -4.07 -11.16 -4.61
N GLY A 451 -3.78 -9.87 -4.51
CA GLY A 451 -2.45 -9.30 -4.58
C GLY A 451 -2.25 -8.41 -5.81
N ASP A 452 -1.04 -7.98 -6.03
CA ASP A 452 -0.72 -7.07 -7.12
C ASP A 452 -0.87 -7.76 -8.48
N LEU A 453 -1.55 -7.09 -9.40
CA LEU A 453 -1.80 -7.59 -10.76
C LEU A 453 -0.89 -6.91 -11.80
N ASP A 454 -0.33 -5.75 -11.47
CA ASP A 454 0.50 -4.94 -12.35
C ASP A 454 1.97 -4.94 -11.91
N GLN A 455 2.87 -4.56 -12.81
CA GLN A 455 4.27 -4.34 -12.52
C GLN A 455 4.49 -2.96 -11.87
N GLY A 456 5.51 -2.83 -11.04
CA GLY A 456 5.86 -1.56 -10.39
C GLY A 456 5.04 -1.28 -9.14
N ALA A 457 4.73 -0.01 -8.86
CA ALA A 457 3.93 0.40 -7.72
C ALA A 457 2.46 0.57 -8.14
N PRO A 458 1.56 -0.38 -7.81
CA PRO A 458 0.15 -0.31 -8.24
C PRO A 458 -0.60 0.86 -7.60
N GLU A 459 -0.12 1.39 -6.48
CA GLU A 459 -0.66 2.58 -5.83
C GLU A 459 -0.39 3.89 -6.62
N LEU A 460 0.57 3.85 -7.54
CA LEU A 460 0.89 4.95 -8.44
C LEU A 460 0.28 4.66 -9.83
N ARG A 461 0.05 5.73 -10.61
CA ARG A 461 -0.43 5.55 -11.97
C ARG A 461 0.57 4.76 -12.82
N PRO A 462 0.12 3.95 -13.80
CA PRO A 462 1.01 3.20 -14.68
C PRO A 462 2.02 4.09 -15.44
N ASP A 463 1.63 5.31 -15.77
CA ASP A 463 2.47 6.33 -16.44
C ASP A 463 3.25 7.21 -15.45
N SER A 464 3.27 6.88 -14.17
CA SER A 464 4.05 7.60 -13.16
C SER A 464 5.55 7.46 -13.44
N ARG A 465 6.31 8.48 -13.01
CA ARG A 465 7.76 8.49 -13.18
C ARG A 465 8.42 7.27 -12.54
N TYR A 466 7.96 6.90 -11.35
CA TYR A 466 8.44 5.71 -10.65
C TYR A 466 8.23 4.42 -11.45
N ASN A 467 7.03 4.20 -11.98
CA ASN A 467 6.71 2.99 -12.73
C ASN A 467 7.47 2.91 -14.06
N LEU A 468 7.68 4.03 -14.73
CA LEU A 468 8.53 4.09 -15.92
C LEU A 468 10.00 3.80 -15.60
N ASP A 469 10.51 4.30 -14.48
CA ASP A 469 11.87 4.03 -14.03
C ASP A 469 12.05 2.56 -13.64
N ASN A 470 11.06 1.97 -12.97
CA ASN A 470 11.07 0.56 -12.60
C ASN A 470 11.07 -0.35 -13.84
N ASP A 471 10.22 -0.06 -14.82
CA ASP A 471 10.19 -0.78 -16.09
C ASP A 471 11.54 -0.69 -16.85
N PHE A 472 12.20 0.48 -16.81
CA PHE A 472 13.53 0.65 -17.38
C PHE A 472 14.56 -0.29 -16.73
N ILE A 473 14.57 -0.37 -15.39
CA ILE A 473 15.53 -1.23 -14.67
C ILE A 473 15.26 -2.71 -14.95
N ILE A 474 14.00 -3.15 -14.91
CA ILE A 474 13.64 -4.54 -15.17
C ILE A 474 14.09 -4.98 -16.58
N ARG A 475 13.94 -4.13 -17.58
CA ARG A 475 14.30 -4.46 -18.96
C ARG A 475 15.79 -4.48 -19.25
N ASN A 476 16.57 -3.69 -18.52
CA ASN A 476 17.97 -3.48 -18.87
C ASN A 476 18.96 -4.19 -17.94
N TYR A 477 18.50 -4.66 -16.77
CA TYR A 477 19.35 -5.32 -15.79
C TYR A 477 18.87 -6.76 -15.52
N SER A 478 19.77 -7.59 -15.02
CA SER A 478 19.45 -8.96 -14.60
C SER A 478 19.11 -9.04 -13.10
N THR A 479 19.11 -7.90 -12.42
CA THR A 479 18.73 -7.76 -11.02
C THR A 479 17.66 -6.68 -10.92
N SER A 480 16.42 -7.07 -10.66
CA SER A 480 15.30 -6.16 -10.44
C SER A 480 15.30 -5.59 -9.02
N SER A 481 14.34 -4.72 -8.73
CA SER A 481 14.02 -4.28 -7.36
C SER A 481 13.20 -5.32 -6.57
N ASP A 482 12.61 -6.30 -7.26
CA ASP A 482 11.71 -7.30 -6.69
C ASP A 482 12.53 -8.52 -6.26
N VAL A 483 13.06 -8.45 -5.04
CA VAL A 483 13.95 -9.47 -4.48
C VAL A 483 13.21 -10.32 -3.47
N LEU A 484 13.20 -11.63 -3.68
CA LEU A 484 12.81 -12.63 -2.70
C LEU A 484 14.08 -13.20 -2.06
N VAL A 485 14.17 -13.16 -0.75
CA VAL A 485 15.34 -13.68 -0.02
C VAL A 485 14.99 -15.01 0.64
N VAL A 486 15.73 -16.04 0.29
CA VAL A 486 15.69 -17.35 0.96
C VAL A 486 16.91 -17.44 1.87
N MET A 487 16.68 -17.63 3.16
CA MET A 487 17.74 -17.84 4.13
C MET A 487 18.07 -19.31 4.24
N VAL A 488 19.31 -19.64 4.00
CA VAL A 488 19.84 -20.99 4.23
C VAL A 488 20.52 -20.99 5.60
N LYS A 489 19.83 -21.59 6.59
CA LYS A 489 20.29 -21.69 7.97
C LYS A 489 20.98 -23.01 8.18
N THR A 490 22.16 -22.98 8.79
CA THR A 490 22.98 -24.16 9.11
C THR A 490 23.46 -24.11 10.55
N THR A 491 24.19 -25.13 10.98
CA THR A 491 25.03 -25.04 12.18
C THR A 491 26.19 -24.06 11.97
N PRO A 492 26.82 -23.49 13.01
CA PRO A 492 28.01 -22.66 12.86
C PRO A 492 29.05 -23.33 11.96
N GLU A 493 29.65 -22.55 11.05
CA GLU A 493 30.56 -22.98 9.97
C GLU A 493 29.93 -23.93 8.92
N GLY A 494 28.66 -24.31 9.09
CA GLY A 494 27.98 -25.27 8.21
C GLY A 494 27.67 -24.73 6.81
N CYS A 495 27.53 -23.42 6.63
CA CYS A 495 27.20 -22.83 5.33
C CYS A 495 28.30 -23.06 4.27
N SER A 496 29.56 -23.33 4.70
CA SER A 496 30.69 -23.60 3.83
C SER A 496 30.80 -25.05 3.36
N THR A 497 29.98 -25.94 3.92
CA THR A 497 30.05 -27.37 3.59
C THR A 497 29.59 -27.64 2.16
N HIS A 498 30.19 -28.65 1.52
CA HIS A 498 29.78 -29.06 0.17
C HIS A 498 28.28 -29.40 0.11
N GLN A 499 27.73 -30.01 1.18
CA GLN A 499 26.32 -30.38 1.24
C GLN A 499 25.39 -29.15 1.21
N ALA A 500 25.69 -28.13 2.04
CA ALA A 500 24.88 -26.91 2.08
C ALA A 500 25.00 -26.12 0.76
N LEU A 501 26.21 -25.99 0.23
CA LEU A 501 26.44 -25.30 -1.04
C LEU A 501 25.79 -26.00 -2.22
N ALA A 502 25.83 -27.35 -2.27
CA ALA A 502 25.19 -28.13 -3.34
C ALA A 502 23.66 -28.02 -3.28
N ALA A 503 23.07 -28.06 -2.09
CA ALA A 503 21.62 -27.88 -1.92
C ALA A 503 21.19 -26.45 -2.28
N MET A 504 21.98 -25.42 -1.91
CA MET A 504 21.74 -24.04 -2.30
C MET A 504 21.83 -23.85 -3.82
N ASP A 505 22.78 -24.53 -4.47
CA ASP A 505 22.94 -24.51 -5.93
C ASP A 505 21.74 -25.15 -6.64
N GLU A 506 21.26 -26.29 -6.14
CA GLU A 506 20.09 -26.98 -6.68
C GLU A 506 18.83 -26.11 -6.55
N LEU A 507 18.63 -25.45 -5.40
CA LEU A 507 17.52 -24.54 -5.21
C LEU A 507 17.63 -23.34 -6.17
N ALA A 508 18.80 -22.74 -6.30
CA ALA A 508 19.04 -21.64 -7.23
C ALA A 508 18.67 -22.03 -8.66
N TRP A 509 19.13 -23.20 -9.10
CA TRP A 509 18.80 -23.73 -10.44
C TRP A 509 17.29 -23.99 -10.63
N LYS A 510 16.61 -24.57 -9.65
CA LYS A 510 15.15 -24.78 -9.69
C LYS A 510 14.42 -23.43 -9.82
N LEU A 511 14.84 -22.43 -9.05
CA LEU A 511 14.24 -21.09 -9.08
C LEU A 511 14.48 -20.38 -10.40
N GLU A 512 15.68 -20.42 -10.96
CA GLU A 512 16.00 -19.81 -12.26
C GLU A 512 15.21 -20.45 -13.42
N ASN A 513 14.76 -21.71 -13.26
CA ASN A 513 13.87 -22.38 -14.21
C ASN A 513 12.37 -22.19 -13.88
N THR A 514 12.05 -21.40 -12.85
CA THR A 514 10.67 -21.05 -12.50
C THR A 514 10.25 -19.79 -13.27
N GLU A 515 9.10 -19.84 -13.92
CA GLU A 515 8.58 -18.71 -14.69
C GLU A 515 8.39 -17.48 -13.79
N GLY A 516 8.94 -16.34 -14.20
CA GLY A 516 8.91 -15.08 -13.46
C GLY A 516 10.16 -14.81 -12.62
N VAL A 517 11.08 -15.77 -12.50
CA VAL A 517 12.39 -15.56 -11.89
C VAL A 517 13.39 -15.10 -12.94
N GLN A 518 14.10 -14.02 -12.65
CA GLN A 518 15.09 -13.40 -13.53
C GLN A 518 16.49 -13.99 -13.31
N SER A 519 16.90 -14.10 -12.05
CA SER A 519 18.20 -14.67 -11.65
C SER A 519 18.20 -15.04 -10.16
N ALA A 520 19.13 -15.89 -9.76
CA ALA A 520 19.39 -16.23 -8.36
C ALA A 520 20.88 -16.04 -8.03
N ILE A 521 21.19 -15.34 -6.95
CA ILE A 521 22.57 -15.01 -6.54
C ILE A 521 22.80 -15.46 -5.10
N SER A 522 23.89 -16.19 -4.88
CA SER A 522 24.32 -16.62 -3.55
C SER A 522 25.84 -16.72 -3.47
N MET A 523 26.36 -17.08 -2.32
CA MET A 523 27.78 -17.39 -2.15
C MET A 523 28.25 -18.53 -3.10
N VAL A 524 27.35 -19.41 -3.51
CA VAL A 524 27.64 -20.46 -4.49
C VAL A 524 28.02 -19.90 -5.84
N THR A 525 27.32 -18.87 -6.31
CA THR A 525 27.61 -18.18 -7.57
C THR A 525 29.04 -17.63 -7.56
N VAL A 526 29.43 -17.00 -6.45
CA VAL A 526 30.79 -16.47 -6.27
C VAL A 526 31.80 -17.61 -6.19
N SER A 527 31.52 -18.66 -5.41
CA SER A 527 32.40 -19.83 -5.29
C SER A 527 32.71 -20.47 -6.64
N LYS A 528 31.69 -20.73 -7.45
CA LYS A 528 31.85 -21.28 -8.81
C LYS A 528 32.72 -20.38 -9.69
N GLN A 529 32.50 -19.07 -9.66
CA GLN A 529 33.30 -18.11 -10.43
C GLN A 529 34.77 -18.10 -9.99
N VAL A 530 35.02 -18.16 -8.68
CA VAL A 530 36.39 -18.21 -8.14
C VAL A 530 37.07 -19.51 -8.53
N ILE A 531 36.41 -20.66 -8.38
CA ILE A 531 36.97 -21.97 -8.75
C ILE A 531 37.28 -22.02 -10.25
N LYS A 532 36.38 -21.56 -11.10
CA LYS A 532 36.58 -21.40 -12.55
C LYS A 532 37.79 -20.51 -12.81
N GLY A 533 37.85 -19.37 -12.12
CA GLY A 533 38.97 -18.46 -12.21
C GLY A 533 40.32 -19.11 -11.82
N MET A 534 40.37 -19.89 -10.74
CA MET A 534 41.57 -20.63 -10.30
C MET A 534 42.06 -21.69 -11.32
N ASN A 535 41.24 -21.99 -12.32
CA ASN A 535 41.50 -22.98 -13.36
C ASN A 535 41.45 -22.35 -14.76
N GLU A 536 42.14 -21.22 -14.94
CA GLU A 536 42.35 -20.53 -16.22
C GLU A 536 41.05 -20.10 -16.93
N GLY A 537 39.95 -19.88 -16.16
CA GLY A 537 38.65 -19.51 -16.70
C GLY A 537 37.93 -20.61 -17.47
N ASN A 538 38.41 -21.86 -17.40
CA ASN A 538 37.81 -22.96 -18.12
C ASN A 538 36.44 -23.32 -17.53
N LEU A 539 35.42 -23.34 -18.37
CA LEU A 539 34.01 -23.61 -18.01
C LEU A 539 33.78 -24.95 -17.31
N LYS A 540 34.65 -25.95 -17.53
CA LYS A 540 34.57 -27.23 -16.81
C LYS A 540 34.71 -27.09 -15.29
N TRP A 541 35.37 -26.03 -14.85
CA TRP A 541 35.60 -25.74 -13.44
C TRP A 541 34.55 -24.78 -12.83
N GLU A 542 33.55 -24.38 -13.58
CA GLU A 542 32.39 -23.63 -13.06
C GLU A 542 31.47 -24.58 -12.26
N THR A 543 32.02 -25.16 -11.20
CA THR A 543 31.37 -26.17 -10.37
C THR A 543 31.85 -26.06 -8.92
N LEU A 544 31.10 -26.66 -7.99
CA LEU A 544 31.53 -26.77 -6.60
C LEU A 544 32.59 -27.84 -6.43
N SER A 545 33.68 -27.50 -5.74
CA SER A 545 34.70 -28.46 -5.37
C SER A 545 34.22 -29.37 -4.24
N ARG A 546 34.65 -30.65 -4.24
CA ARG A 546 34.46 -31.54 -3.10
C ARG A 546 35.56 -31.37 -2.02
N ASN A 547 36.62 -30.63 -2.34
CA ASN A 547 37.65 -30.32 -1.38
C ASN A 547 37.24 -29.11 -0.55
N GLN A 548 37.17 -29.28 0.78
CA GLN A 548 36.70 -28.26 1.72
C GLN A 548 37.62 -27.04 1.75
N ASP A 549 38.94 -27.21 1.61
CA ASP A 549 39.89 -26.09 1.61
C ASP A 549 39.70 -25.19 0.38
N VAL A 550 39.41 -25.80 -0.78
CA VAL A 550 39.07 -25.07 -2.01
C VAL A 550 37.76 -24.30 -1.85
N LEU A 551 36.75 -24.93 -1.24
CA LEU A 551 35.49 -24.27 -0.95
C LEU A 551 35.68 -23.08 0.00
N ASN A 552 36.35 -23.29 1.13
CA ASN A 552 36.60 -22.22 2.12
C ASN A 552 37.35 -21.04 1.48
N ASN A 553 38.35 -21.31 0.65
CA ASN A 553 39.07 -20.25 -0.06
C ASN A 553 38.17 -19.53 -1.09
N SER A 554 37.30 -20.24 -1.78
CA SER A 554 36.45 -19.66 -2.80
C SER A 554 35.33 -18.80 -2.20
N ILE A 555 34.68 -19.24 -1.10
CA ILE A 555 33.61 -18.50 -0.43
C ILE A 555 34.12 -17.31 0.37
N ALA A 556 35.36 -17.30 0.82
CA ALA A 556 35.98 -16.16 1.51
C ALA A 556 35.92 -14.85 0.69
N ARG A 557 35.64 -14.93 -0.62
CA ARG A 557 35.44 -13.79 -1.50
C ARG A 557 33.97 -13.39 -1.69
N ALA A 558 33.03 -14.14 -1.10
CA ALA A 558 31.60 -13.88 -1.14
C ALA A 558 31.16 -13.01 0.05
N ASP A 559 31.94 -11.99 0.40
CA ASP A 559 31.67 -11.09 1.51
C ASP A 559 30.26 -10.47 1.41
N GLY A 560 29.53 -10.46 2.53
CA GLY A 560 28.13 -9.99 2.59
C GLY A 560 27.08 -11.01 2.12
N LEU A 561 27.47 -12.23 1.70
CA LEU A 561 26.57 -13.33 1.33
C LEU A 561 26.58 -14.47 2.35
N TYR A 562 27.09 -14.24 3.54
CA TYR A 562 26.98 -15.09 4.73
C TYR A 562 27.28 -14.26 5.98
N ASN A 563 26.79 -14.71 7.14
CA ASN A 563 27.08 -14.07 8.42
C ASN A 563 28.46 -14.47 8.98
N THR A 564 28.87 -13.82 10.07
CA THR A 564 30.24 -13.93 10.61
C THR A 564 30.64 -15.34 11.04
N ASP A 565 29.71 -16.17 11.49
CA ASP A 565 29.95 -17.56 11.93
C ASP A 565 29.53 -18.60 10.88
N CYS A 566 29.18 -18.17 9.66
CA CYS A 566 28.75 -19.03 8.56
C CYS A 566 27.63 -20.02 8.95
N SER A 567 26.70 -19.54 9.78
CA SER A 567 25.48 -20.28 10.14
C SER A 567 24.28 -19.85 9.30
N LEU A 568 24.40 -18.74 8.56
CA LEU A 568 23.34 -18.18 7.75
C LEU A 568 23.90 -17.64 6.43
N ALA A 569 23.30 -18.04 5.31
CA ALA A 569 23.64 -17.55 3.98
C ALA A 569 22.39 -17.21 3.18
N PRO A 570 22.23 -15.96 2.67
CA PRO A 570 21.12 -15.60 1.84
C PRO A 570 21.27 -16.10 0.40
N LEU A 571 20.18 -16.60 -0.18
CA LEU A 571 19.98 -16.77 -1.60
C LEU A 571 19.05 -15.66 -2.08
N LEU A 572 19.55 -14.77 -2.91
CA LEU A 572 18.86 -13.61 -3.46
C LEU A 572 18.22 -14.01 -4.78
N VAL A 573 16.89 -14.02 -4.83
CA VAL A 573 16.11 -14.38 -6.01
C VAL A 573 15.48 -13.12 -6.57
N PHE A 574 15.89 -12.74 -7.76
CA PHE A 574 15.37 -11.56 -8.47
C PHE A 574 14.21 -11.96 -9.37
N LEU A 575 13.08 -11.29 -9.24
CA LEU A 575 11.87 -11.58 -9.98
C LEU A 575 11.67 -10.56 -11.10
N ASN A 576 11.00 -10.96 -12.18
CA ASN A 576 10.61 -10.05 -13.27
C ASN A 576 9.53 -9.05 -12.85
N ASP A 577 8.72 -9.42 -11.86
CA ASP A 577 7.68 -8.61 -11.26
C ASP A 577 7.30 -9.18 -9.89
N HIS A 578 6.48 -8.45 -9.15
CA HIS A 578 5.91 -8.88 -7.87
C HIS A 578 4.43 -9.25 -7.97
N LYS A 579 3.95 -9.61 -9.17
CA LYS A 579 2.57 -10.07 -9.33
C LYS A 579 2.29 -11.28 -8.45
N ALA A 580 1.06 -11.35 -7.94
CA ALA A 580 0.64 -12.42 -7.05
C ALA A 580 0.99 -13.82 -7.60
N GLU A 581 0.78 -14.06 -8.91
CA GLU A 581 1.09 -15.34 -9.54
C GLU A 581 2.60 -15.65 -9.57
N THR A 582 3.44 -14.64 -9.79
CA THR A 582 4.90 -14.79 -9.79
C THR A 582 5.40 -15.10 -8.39
N LEU A 583 4.88 -14.35 -7.40
CA LEU A 583 5.20 -14.58 -5.99
C LEU A 583 4.76 -15.96 -5.53
N ASP A 584 3.52 -16.37 -5.81
CA ASP A 584 2.98 -17.67 -5.44
C ASP A 584 3.82 -18.81 -6.03
N ARG A 585 4.26 -18.71 -7.31
CA ARG A 585 5.12 -19.73 -7.95
C ARG A 585 6.50 -19.82 -7.29
N ALA A 586 7.14 -18.67 -7.06
CA ALA A 586 8.47 -18.63 -6.45
C ALA A 586 8.43 -19.15 -5.00
N VAL A 587 7.46 -18.71 -4.20
CA VAL A 587 7.25 -19.17 -2.82
C VAL A 587 6.96 -20.67 -2.78
N ALA A 588 6.06 -21.17 -3.64
CA ALA A 588 5.73 -22.60 -3.70
C ALA A 588 6.94 -23.45 -4.08
N ALA A 589 7.80 -22.98 -5.01
CA ALA A 589 9.01 -23.67 -5.39
C ALA A 589 10.00 -23.80 -4.21
N VAL A 590 10.17 -22.73 -3.42
CA VAL A 590 11.02 -22.75 -2.22
C VAL A 590 10.44 -23.67 -1.15
N GLN A 591 9.13 -23.57 -0.87
CA GLN A 591 8.46 -24.40 0.14
C GLN A 591 8.50 -25.90 -0.22
N ALA A 592 8.29 -26.24 -1.49
CA ALA A 592 8.40 -27.61 -1.96
C ALA A 592 9.83 -28.14 -1.81
N PHE A 593 10.84 -27.32 -2.14
CA PHE A 593 12.23 -27.69 -1.96
C PHE A 593 12.60 -27.87 -0.48
N ALA A 594 12.18 -26.96 0.39
CA ALA A 594 12.40 -27.05 1.83
C ALA A 594 11.78 -28.33 2.42
N ALA A 595 10.53 -28.64 2.04
CA ALA A 595 9.85 -29.87 2.50
C ALA A 595 10.60 -31.17 2.17
N GLU A 596 11.38 -31.18 1.07
CA GLU A 596 12.17 -32.32 0.65
C GLU A 596 13.59 -32.36 1.24
N ASN A 597 14.17 -31.18 1.52
CA ASN A 597 15.60 -31.01 1.80
C ASN A 597 15.92 -30.51 3.21
N ASP A 598 14.95 -29.97 3.95
CA ASP A 598 15.18 -29.50 5.32
C ASP A 598 15.61 -30.64 6.25
N LYS A 599 16.63 -30.36 7.04
CA LYS A 599 17.20 -31.24 8.06
C LYS A 599 17.51 -30.44 9.31
N ASP A 600 17.85 -31.10 10.40
CA ASP A 600 18.20 -30.43 11.66
C ASP A 600 19.40 -29.47 11.52
N ASP A 601 20.32 -29.78 10.60
CA ASP A 601 21.54 -29.03 10.33
C ASP A 601 21.50 -28.14 9.08
N LEU A 602 20.40 -28.17 8.30
CA LEU A 602 20.24 -27.37 7.08
C LEU A 602 18.76 -27.06 6.84
N GLN A 603 18.38 -25.79 6.84
CA GLN A 603 17.01 -25.34 6.65
C GLN A 603 16.93 -24.20 5.63
N PHE A 604 15.88 -24.21 4.80
CA PHE A 604 15.58 -23.18 3.80
C PHE A 604 14.37 -22.38 4.27
N GLN A 605 14.60 -21.13 4.68
CA GLN A 605 13.57 -20.27 5.27
C GLN A 605 13.29 -19.10 4.36
N LEU A 606 12.03 -18.93 3.97
CA LEU A 606 11.58 -17.70 3.32
C LEU A 606 11.60 -16.57 4.37
N ALA A 607 12.25 -15.46 4.05
CA ALA A 607 12.45 -14.48 5.09
C ALA A 607 12.28 -13.03 4.67
N ALA A 608 12.77 -12.57 3.53
CA ALA A 608 12.88 -11.13 3.32
C ALA A 608 12.95 -10.73 1.85
N GLY A 609 13.30 -9.45 1.64
CA GLY A 609 13.27 -8.79 0.36
C GLY A 609 11.88 -8.22 0.06
N ASN A 610 11.81 -7.24 -0.84
CA ASN A 610 10.54 -6.59 -1.19
C ASN A 610 9.48 -7.60 -1.65
N ALA A 611 9.86 -8.53 -2.52
CA ALA A 611 8.96 -9.58 -3.01
C ALA A 611 8.51 -10.54 -1.90
N GLY A 612 9.39 -10.86 -0.94
CA GLY A 612 9.04 -11.71 0.21
C GLY A 612 8.05 -11.04 1.17
N ILE A 613 8.17 -9.73 1.35
CA ILE A 613 7.23 -8.93 2.15
C ILE A 613 5.87 -8.89 1.48
N GLU A 614 5.82 -8.67 0.17
CA GLU A 614 4.58 -8.65 -0.58
C GLU A 614 3.91 -10.02 -0.63
N ALA A 615 4.68 -11.09 -0.78
CA ALA A 615 4.16 -12.45 -0.67
C ALA A 615 3.51 -12.72 0.70
N ALA A 616 4.17 -12.31 1.79
CA ALA A 616 3.62 -12.43 3.13
C ALA A 616 2.34 -11.59 3.31
N THR A 617 2.31 -10.38 2.77
CA THR A 617 1.15 -9.49 2.79
C THR A 617 -0.03 -10.11 2.04
N ASN A 618 0.20 -10.63 0.83
CA ASN A 618 -0.82 -11.29 0.02
C ASN A 618 -1.38 -12.54 0.74
N GLU A 619 -0.52 -13.33 1.40
CA GLU A 619 -0.94 -14.49 2.16
C GLU A 619 -1.85 -14.11 3.34
N VAL A 620 -1.47 -13.09 4.13
CA VAL A 620 -2.28 -12.59 5.25
C VAL A 620 -3.64 -12.06 4.77
N ILE A 621 -3.67 -11.31 3.68
CA ILE A 621 -4.93 -10.80 3.10
C ILE A 621 -5.81 -11.97 2.64
N LYS A 622 -5.25 -12.92 1.91
CA LYS A 622 -5.96 -14.11 1.39
C LYS A 622 -6.56 -14.97 2.51
N GLN A 623 -5.81 -15.19 3.59
CA GLN A 623 -6.31 -15.92 4.76
C GLN A 623 -7.40 -15.16 5.51
N SER A 624 -7.33 -13.82 5.55
CA SER A 624 -8.26 -12.97 6.29
C SER A 624 -9.57 -12.73 5.55
N GLU A 625 -9.60 -12.81 4.23
CA GLU A 625 -10.74 -12.43 3.38
C GLU A 625 -12.03 -13.15 3.76
N LEU A 626 -12.00 -14.49 3.81
CA LEU A 626 -13.17 -15.30 4.16
C LEU A 626 -13.65 -15.02 5.60
N ILE A 627 -12.70 -14.85 6.53
CA ILE A 627 -13.02 -14.57 7.94
C ILE A 627 -13.73 -13.23 8.05
N ILE A 628 -13.24 -12.20 7.37
CA ILE A 628 -13.84 -10.86 7.37
C ILE A 628 -15.24 -10.90 6.76
N LEU A 629 -15.39 -11.56 5.62
CA LEU A 629 -16.68 -11.69 4.94
C LEU A 629 -17.75 -12.33 5.85
N VAL A 630 -17.42 -13.47 6.45
CA VAL A 630 -18.30 -14.18 7.39
C VAL A 630 -18.62 -13.30 8.61
N LEU A 631 -17.62 -12.64 9.18
CA LEU A 631 -17.78 -11.77 10.36
C LEU A 631 -18.71 -10.58 10.06
N VAL A 632 -18.53 -9.92 8.92
CA VAL A 632 -19.42 -8.83 8.45
C VAL A 632 -20.87 -9.33 8.35
N TYR A 633 -21.11 -10.48 7.72
CA TYR A 633 -22.46 -11.03 7.60
C TYR A 633 -23.09 -11.36 8.96
N ILE A 634 -22.33 -11.94 9.87
CA ILE A 634 -22.80 -12.23 11.23
C ILE A 634 -23.18 -10.93 11.94
N CYS A 635 -22.33 -9.93 11.90
CA CYS A 635 -22.57 -8.63 12.54
C CYS A 635 -23.80 -7.92 11.94
N VAL A 636 -23.90 -7.85 10.62
CA VAL A 636 -25.05 -7.22 9.93
C VAL A 636 -26.33 -7.98 10.22
N ALA A 637 -26.33 -9.32 10.17
CA ALA A 637 -27.49 -10.13 10.49
C ALA A 637 -27.94 -9.94 11.96
N ALA A 638 -27.00 -9.90 12.91
CA ALA A 638 -27.28 -9.62 14.32
C ALA A 638 -27.93 -8.24 14.52
N MET A 639 -27.38 -7.20 13.88
CA MET A 639 -27.92 -5.84 13.94
C MET A 639 -29.32 -5.74 13.32
N CYS A 640 -29.54 -6.40 12.17
CA CYS A 640 -30.86 -6.49 11.55
C CYS A 640 -31.85 -7.24 12.47
N MET A 641 -31.44 -8.33 13.10
CA MET A 641 -32.27 -9.10 14.02
C MET A 641 -32.67 -8.26 15.23
N ILE A 642 -31.74 -7.53 15.84
CA ILE A 642 -32.00 -6.63 16.97
C ILE A 642 -33.00 -5.53 16.56
N THR A 643 -32.82 -4.98 15.35
CA THR A 643 -33.60 -3.85 14.84
C THR A 643 -35.00 -4.25 14.48
N PHE A 644 -35.13 -5.26 13.63
CA PHE A 644 -36.43 -5.66 13.05
C PHE A 644 -37.15 -6.71 13.89
N ARG A 645 -36.45 -7.37 14.81
CA ARG A 645 -36.97 -8.47 15.63
C ARG A 645 -37.73 -9.53 14.80
N SER A 646 -37.28 -9.74 13.57
CA SER A 646 -37.89 -10.63 12.60
C SER A 646 -36.85 -11.34 11.77
N PHE A 647 -36.78 -12.65 11.87
CA PHE A 647 -35.86 -13.48 11.09
C PHE A 647 -36.13 -13.35 9.57
N ALA A 648 -37.40 -13.31 9.15
CA ALA A 648 -37.76 -13.14 7.75
C ALA A 648 -37.28 -11.80 7.18
N ALA A 649 -37.41 -10.69 7.94
CA ALA A 649 -36.88 -9.39 7.52
C ALA A 649 -35.35 -9.38 7.41
N THR A 650 -34.69 -9.98 8.38
CA THR A 650 -33.21 -10.13 8.36
C THR A 650 -32.77 -10.91 7.13
N LEU A 651 -33.41 -12.04 6.85
CA LEU A 651 -33.10 -12.87 5.68
C LEU A 651 -33.29 -12.11 4.36
N CYS A 652 -34.38 -11.35 4.23
CA CYS A 652 -34.65 -10.53 3.06
C CYS A 652 -33.62 -9.40 2.84
N ILE A 653 -32.87 -8.99 3.86
CA ILE A 653 -31.82 -7.99 3.76
C ILE A 653 -30.46 -8.66 3.46
N VAL A 654 -30.17 -9.77 4.13
CA VAL A 654 -28.86 -10.44 4.02
C VAL A 654 -28.71 -11.19 2.68
N LEU A 655 -29.78 -11.81 2.14
CA LEU A 655 -29.68 -12.53 0.87
C LEU A 655 -29.27 -11.65 -0.33
N PRO A 656 -29.86 -10.46 -0.54
CA PRO A 656 -29.36 -9.55 -1.58
C PRO A 656 -27.92 -9.07 -1.35
N LEU A 657 -27.49 -8.95 -0.09
CA LEU A 657 -26.11 -8.58 0.24
C LEU A 657 -25.13 -9.67 -0.20
N ILE A 658 -25.46 -10.95 0.05
CA ILE A 658 -24.66 -12.09 -0.44
C ILE A 658 -24.56 -12.08 -1.97
N LEU A 659 -25.67 -11.79 -2.66
CA LEU A 659 -25.69 -11.68 -4.11
C LEU A 659 -24.75 -10.56 -4.60
N THR A 660 -24.82 -9.39 -3.97
CA THR A 660 -23.95 -8.26 -4.36
C THR A 660 -22.48 -8.52 -4.08
N SER A 661 -22.14 -9.20 -2.97
CA SER A 661 -20.75 -9.59 -2.68
C SER A 661 -20.21 -10.58 -3.71
N GLY A 662 -20.96 -11.63 -4.04
CA GLY A 662 -20.55 -12.57 -5.09
C GLY A 662 -20.42 -11.94 -6.48
N TRP A 663 -21.08 -10.79 -6.71
CA TRP A 663 -20.90 -10.02 -7.94
C TRP A 663 -19.73 -9.05 -7.89
N SER A 664 -19.40 -8.48 -6.73
CA SER A 664 -18.24 -7.60 -6.58
C SER A 664 -16.90 -8.34 -6.80
N GLU A 665 -16.90 -9.66 -6.59
CA GLU A 665 -15.74 -10.53 -6.92
C GLU A 665 -15.56 -10.75 -8.43
N VAL A 666 -16.59 -10.48 -9.24
CA VAL A 666 -16.58 -10.63 -10.71
C VAL A 666 -16.21 -9.33 -11.43
N ALA A 667 -16.50 -8.18 -10.80
CA ALA A 667 -16.26 -6.85 -11.36
C ALA A 667 -14.84 -6.37 -11.18
#